data_ef3767e4d2c348432c6b7a67094c0a15
#
_entry.id   ef3767e4d2c348432c6b7a67094c0a15
#
_cell.length_a   1.000
_cell.length_b   1.000
_cell.length_c   1.000
_cell.angle_alpha   90.00
_cell.angle_beta   90.00
_cell.angle_gamma   90.00
#
_symmetry.space_group_name_H-M   'P 1'
#
loop_
_entity.id
_entity.type
_entity.pdbx_description
1 polymer ?
#
loop_
_entity_poly.entity_id
_entity_poly.type
_entity_poly.pdbx_seq_one_letter_code
_entity_poly.pdbx_strand_id
1 'polypeptide(L)'
;MILSLLLLLILSTSASGQDAVAPFIGGTNHTVSDSNESSITEGLLLIGELGCTSCHMADSDAASWIFPRRAPRLDQVAKRIQPGHLLEFVRNPAISHPGTVMPAMLADFSPDAQQEIARSLVDYLVARSGSTWQPTVPDRVAIEEGERLYHQVGCVSCHEPLRETAITPLHSNRLIGRIEHWSQPQLSRFLRDPHSVRPSGRMPSLGLNGREADAIAHFLLRETKVAAPLDLAIDRGHRKGLDDSSRSRPWKTTVAAGFQLPERQRGNDVTTHFSGWLRIEQDGDYHFYLKVDDIGRLRIDDQNVIDLGETKNYQRKKVVESDASIHLEAGLHRIEVSHFQWVEDAILELDWQGPGIDRGPIDPSFLSNYRESLPPRELWNVESDNADRGKDLYEKLGCAQCHEEGATGNATELEKLTGPLPHIEHPRYQLTSRQAQDLQTALTFLRDDPQPPDPQQRVDLTMRTFRCIACHSRGDLGGVPVDRRDFFTGTDPLLGDEGRIPPPLSGVGDKLQYDWLDGAIRHGRSVRAYVNTRMPHFNHPQTLSLASDLIAVDRQATAVPRLIHDSKTARSAGHQMAGVGMLQCVLCHDFNQKQSVGMRAMDLVTTTDRLNRDWFHRYMLDPESLRPGTQMLAFWPDGRSLIPELLDGDAGQQVQAIWHYLEDGEKAVFPEGLSRQQKELIVGGEAIVYRGKLWEAGFRGIAVGLPEGVHYAFDAQELRLALLWKGRFLDARAHWSSQGMGRIRPLGQDVITFPRGPDIVFLTDVFCPWPGGRQDGVRPPGYRFRGYRLGDRGIPTLMYSTEALDIEETLLGIDVPGGAKLLRKIQIEKNEHPGQRGLYHLRLRDIPPEEVLDDGTCIYADGLQIRVVETSPRTRAKPVYTIPEKWETWIRLPIYHDETTTLDIEYLWGKENR
;
A
#
# COMPACT_ATOMS: atom_id res chain seq x y z
N MET A 1 -8.59 34.59 -61.33
CA MET A 1 -7.39 33.77 -61.07
C MET A 1 -6.41 34.39 -60.07
N ILE A 2 -6.81 35.43 -59.32
CA ILE A 2 -6.00 36.09 -58.28
C ILE A 2 -6.60 35.91 -56.88
N LEU A 3 -7.88 35.51 -56.79
CA LEU A 3 -8.56 35.25 -55.51
C LEU A 3 -8.36 33.83 -54.98
N SER A 4 -7.88 32.87 -55.77
CA SER A 4 -7.58 31.49 -55.35
C SER A 4 -6.16 31.29 -54.81
N LEU A 5 -5.26 32.30 -55.03
CA LEU A 5 -3.89 32.22 -54.48
C LEU A 5 -3.72 32.86 -53.10
N LEU A 6 -4.71 33.68 -52.67
CA LEU A 6 -4.67 34.26 -51.30
C LEU A 6 -5.27 33.35 -50.23
N LEU A 7 -6.06 32.33 -50.64
CA LEU A 7 -6.56 31.32 -49.67
C LEU A 7 -5.58 30.19 -49.38
N LEU A 8 -4.51 30.05 -50.16
CA LEU A 8 -3.47 29.04 -49.98
C LEU A 8 -2.26 29.54 -49.21
N LEU A 9 -2.18 30.85 -48.88
CA LEU A 9 -1.09 31.45 -48.12
C LEU A 9 -1.44 31.71 -46.63
N ILE A 10 -2.68 31.39 -46.20
CA ILE A 10 -3.09 31.45 -44.78
C ILE A 10 -3.02 30.08 -44.10
N LEU A 11 -2.66 29.02 -44.85
CA LEU A 11 -2.57 27.64 -44.34
C LEU A 11 -1.13 27.12 -44.17
N SER A 12 -0.11 27.98 -44.17
CA SER A 12 1.27 27.51 -44.05
C SER A 12 2.13 28.36 -43.10
N THR A 13 1.59 28.63 -41.91
CA THR A 13 2.41 28.89 -40.73
C THR A 13 1.89 28.02 -39.58
N SER A 14 1.89 26.71 -39.80
CA SER A 14 1.95 25.76 -38.71
C SER A 14 3.36 25.79 -38.17
N ALA A 15 3.59 26.62 -37.17
CA ALA A 15 4.73 26.45 -36.29
C ALA A 15 4.64 25.01 -35.77
N SER A 16 5.74 24.26 -35.85
CA SER A 16 5.96 22.96 -35.20
C SER A 16 6.00 23.15 -33.69
N GLY A 17 4.83 23.51 -33.13
CA GLY A 17 4.54 23.38 -31.72
C GLY A 17 3.91 21.99 -31.54
N GLN A 18 4.41 21.22 -30.60
CA GLN A 18 3.72 20.01 -30.11
C GLN A 18 2.27 20.40 -29.85
N ASP A 19 1.31 19.79 -30.55
CA ASP A 19 -0.12 20.04 -30.37
C ASP A 19 -0.45 19.84 -28.90
N ALA A 20 -0.89 20.90 -28.23
CA ALA A 20 -1.26 20.83 -26.83
C ALA A 20 -2.46 19.90 -26.68
N VAL A 21 -2.30 18.87 -25.87
CA VAL A 21 -3.33 17.87 -25.64
C VAL A 21 -4.42 18.48 -24.75
N ALA A 22 -5.67 18.42 -25.20
CA ALA A 22 -6.83 18.88 -24.43
C ALA A 22 -6.93 18.20 -23.05
N PRO A 23 -7.58 18.84 -22.06
CA PRO A 23 -7.77 18.26 -20.75
C PRO A 23 -8.33 16.84 -20.81
N PHE A 24 -7.68 15.94 -20.09
CA PHE A 24 -8.15 14.56 -19.98
C PHE A 24 -9.30 14.47 -18.97
N ILE A 25 -10.49 14.20 -19.47
CA ILE A 25 -11.70 14.01 -18.66
C ILE A 25 -12.02 12.52 -18.64
N GLY A 26 -11.86 11.88 -17.49
CA GLY A 26 -12.19 10.47 -17.34
C GLY A 26 -13.70 10.24 -17.40
N GLY A 27 -14.13 9.20 -18.10
CA GLY A 27 -15.56 8.84 -18.19
C GLY A 27 -16.28 9.32 -19.44
N THR A 28 -15.61 10.08 -20.31
CA THR A 28 -16.20 10.69 -21.49
C THR A 28 -16.17 9.84 -22.76
N ASN A 29 -15.48 8.72 -22.85
CA ASN A 29 -15.23 8.07 -24.15
C ASN A 29 -15.89 6.70 -24.35
N HIS A 30 -16.95 6.37 -23.62
CA HIS A 30 -17.50 5.01 -23.67
C HIS A 30 -18.74 4.82 -24.55
N THR A 31 -19.34 5.88 -25.06
CA THR A 31 -20.40 5.78 -26.08
C THR A 31 -20.24 6.91 -27.07
N VAL A 32 -19.99 6.58 -28.32
CA VAL A 32 -20.09 7.51 -29.45
C VAL A 32 -21.58 7.67 -29.74
N SER A 33 -22.30 8.29 -28.82
CA SER A 33 -23.67 8.74 -29.05
C SER A 33 -23.63 10.25 -29.24
N ASP A 34 -23.97 10.74 -30.40
CA ASP A 34 -24.15 12.19 -30.70
C ASP A 34 -25.46 12.73 -30.15
N SER A 35 -26.02 12.12 -29.10
CA SER A 35 -27.25 12.59 -28.49
C SER A 35 -27.03 13.84 -27.63
N ASN A 36 -28.05 14.69 -27.55
CA ASN A 36 -28.04 15.90 -26.71
C ASN A 36 -27.80 15.52 -25.22
N GLU A 37 -28.35 14.40 -24.75
CA GLU A 37 -28.21 13.91 -23.40
C GLU A 37 -26.75 13.51 -23.09
N SER A 38 -26.05 12.89 -24.05
CA SER A 38 -24.62 12.61 -23.94
C SER A 38 -23.82 13.89 -23.80
N SER A 39 -24.07 14.91 -24.62
CA SER A 39 -23.40 16.20 -24.54
C SER A 39 -23.64 16.94 -23.23
N ILE A 40 -24.86 16.88 -22.66
CA ILE A 40 -25.16 17.44 -21.35
C ILE A 40 -24.29 16.74 -20.28
N THR A 41 -24.30 15.40 -20.23
CA THR A 41 -23.55 14.63 -19.27
C THR A 41 -22.04 14.91 -19.36
N GLU A 42 -21.50 14.95 -20.58
CA GLU A 42 -20.08 15.26 -20.82
C GLU A 42 -19.71 16.67 -20.36
N GLY A 43 -20.56 17.64 -20.65
CA GLY A 43 -20.38 19.02 -20.22
C GLY A 43 -20.48 19.21 -18.72
N LEU A 44 -21.39 18.51 -18.02
CA LEU A 44 -21.49 18.51 -16.56
C LEU A 44 -20.22 17.94 -15.90
N LEU A 45 -19.69 16.85 -16.46
CA LEU A 45 -18.40 16.30 -16.02
C LEU A 45 -17.26 17.31 -16.23
N LEU A 46 -17.24 18.02 -17.37
CA LEU A 46 -16.28 19.09 -17.66
C LEU A 46 -16.36 20.23 -16.63
N ILE A 47 -17.55 20.75 -16.33
CA ILE A 47 -17.75 21.80 -15.31
C ILE A 47 -17.14 21.38 -13.97
N GLY A 48 -17.40 20.14 -13.56
CA GLY A 48 -16.85 19.58 -12.32
C GLY A 48 -15.33 19.44 -12.36
N GLU A 49 -14.76 18.83 -13.40
CA GLU A 49 -13.33 18.53 -13.51
C GLU A 49 -12.46 19.77 -13.71
N LEU A 50 -12.95 20.76 -14.45
CA LEU A 50 -12.29 22.05 -14.63
C LEU A 50 -12.40 22.95 -13.39
N GLY A 51 -13.24 22.59 -12.42
CA GLY A 51 -13.41 23.33 -11.17
C GLY A 51 -14.09 24.68 -11.34
N CYS A 52 -15.02 24.83 -12.31
CA CYS A 52 -15.73 26.10 -12.57
C CYS A 52 -16.40 26.67 -11.32
N THR A 53 -16.91 25.81 -10.44
CA THR A 53 -17.55 26.18 -9.16
C THR A 53 -16.57 26.70 -8.10
N SER A 54 -15.25 26.67 -8.34
CA SER A 54 -14.28 27.35 -7.47
C SER A 54 -14.34 28.86 -7.61
N CYS A 55 -14.82 29.38 -8.77
CA CYS A 55 -14.96 30.79 -9.06
C CYS A 55 -16.41 31.21 -9.33
N HIS A 56 -17.27 30.29 -9.78
CA HIS A 56 -18.65 30.56 -10.14
C HIS A 56 -19.59 29.86 -9.16
N MET A 57 -20.57 30.59 -8.64
CA MET A 57 -21.62 30.02 -7.81
C MET A 57 -22.66 29.32 -8.70
N ALA A 58 -23.15 28.18 -8.26
CA ALA A 58 -24.33 27.52 -8.80
C ALA A 58 -25.43 27.58 -7.75
N ASP A 59 -26.70 27.75 -8.18
CA ASP A 59 -27.83 27.61 -7.26
C ASP A 59 -27.98 26.16 -6.76
N SER A 60 -28.95 25.92 -5.86
CA SER A 60 -29.08 24.60 -5.20
C SER A 60 -29.37 23.48 -6.18
N ASP A 61 -30.18 23.75 -7.21
CA ASP A 61 -30.63 22.74 -8.15
C ASP A 61 -29.58 22.50 -9.25
N ALA A 62 -28.97 23.52 -9.79
CA ALA A 62 -27.81 23.40 -10.68
C ALA A 62 -26.61 22.74 -9.98
N ALA A 63 -26.34 23.10 -8.71
CA ALA A 63 -25.26 22.49 -7.93
C ALA A 63 -25.43 20.99 -7.71
N SER A 64 -26.67 20.49 -7.69
CA SER A 64 -26.96 19.05 -7.52
C SER A 64 -26.50 18.19 -8.70
N TRP A 65 -26.31 18.79 -9.89
CA TRP A 65 -25.81 18.15 -11.10
C TRP A 65 -24.30 18.16 -11.25
N ILE A 66 -23.59 18.95 -10.43
CA ILE A 66 -22.17 19.20 -10.58
C ILE A 66 -21.40 18.49 -9.48
N PHE A 67 -20.37 17.74 -9.85
CA PHE A 67 -19.43 17.09 -8.94
C PHE A 67 -18.11 17.89 -8.91
N PRO A 68 -17.99 18.93 -8.06
CA PRO A 68 -16.86 19.84 -8.12
C PRO A 68 -15.56 19.15 -7.75
N ARG A 69 -14.49 19.50 -8.46
CA ARG A 69 -13.14 19.05 -8.20
C ARG A 69 -12.31 20.19 -7.65
N ARG A 70 -11.78 20.01 -6.45
CA ARG A 70 -10.80 20.93 -5.89
C ARG A 70 -9.40 20.59 -6.38
N ALA A 71 -8.59 21.62 -6.58
CA ALA A 71 -7.20 21.49 -6.95
C ALA A 71 -6.37 20.85 -5.79
N PRO A 72 -5.15 20.34 -6.09
CA PRO A 72 -4.28 19.78 -5.06
C PRO A 72 -3.89 20.81 -4.00
N ARG A 73 -3.75 20.39 -2.75
CA ARG A 73 -3.19 21.23 -1.68
C ARG A 73 -1.74 21.60 -1.97
N LEU A 74 -1.36 22.85 -1.76
CA LEU A 74 -0.02 23.38 -2.06
C LEU A 74 0.86 23.59 -0.83
N ASP A 75 0.36 23.36 0.37
CA ASP A 75 1.04 23.58 1.65
C ASP A 75 2.42 22.88 1.76
N GLN A 76 2.58 21.74 1.13
CA GLN A 76 3.83 20.96 1.10
C GLN A 76 4.26 20.58 -0.32
N VAL A 77 3.90 21.37 -1.31
CA VAL A 77 4.12 21.01 -2.72
C VAL A 77 5.61 20.87 -3.06
N ALA A 78 6.48 21.71 -2.51
CA ALA A 78 7.91 21.66 -2.77
C ALA A 78 8.64 20.49 -2.09
N LYS A 79 8.00 19.79 -1.14
CA LYS A 79 8.49 18.51 -0.63
C LYS A 79 8.16 17.36 -1.60
N ARG A 80 7.05 17.49 -2.32
CA ARG A 80 6.55 16.47 -3.23
C ARG A 80 7.18 16.56 -4.61
N ILE A 81 7.26 17.78 -5.15
CA ILE A 81 7.62 18.06 -6.53
C ILE A 81 8.88 18.88 -6.59
N GLN A 82 9.74 18.55 -7.51
CA GLN A 82 10.97 19.29 -7.78
C GLN A 82 10.66 20.76 -8.14
N PRO A 83 11.29 21.76 -7.48
CA PRO A 83 10.98 23.18 -7.72
C PRO A 83 11.17 23.64 -9.17
N GLY A 84 12.20 23.16 -9.87
CA GLY A 84 12.40 23.46 -11.29
C GLY A 84 11.23 22.99 -12.17
N HIS A 85 10.68 21.81 -11.88
CA HIS A 85 9.48 21.33 -12.58
C HIS A 85 8.22 22.13 -12.21
N LEU A 86 8.10 22.56 -10.95
CA LEU A 86 7.00 23.44 -10.53
C LEU A 86 7.06 24.78 -11.31
N LEU A 87 8.26 25.33 -11.53
CA LEU A 87 8.45 26.53 -12.31
C LEU A 87 7.89 26.40 -13.73
N GLU A 88 8.31 25.34 -14.44
CA GLU A 88 7.84 25.06 -15.79
C GLU A 88 6.33 24.77 -15.84
N PHE A 89 5.83 24.04 -14.85
CA PHE A 89 4.40 23.73 -14.75
C PHE A 89 3.56 24.99 -14.48
N VAL A 90 3.97 25.89 -13.59
CA VAL A 90 3.25 27.14 -13.31
C VAL A 90 3.31 28.07 -14.51
N ARG A 91 4.46 28.11 -15.19
CA ARG A 91 4.64 28.94 -16.40
C ARG A 91 3.74 28.50 -17.54
N ASN A 92 3.68 27.21 -17.83
CA ASN A 92 2.82 26.65 -18.87
C ASN A 92 2.36 25.22 -18.52
N PRO A 93 1.22 25.07 -17.83
CA PRO A 93 0.72 23.80 -17.36
C PRO A 93 0.51 22.76 -18.46
N ALA A 94 -0.01 23.16 -19.61
CA ALA A 94 -0.37 22.25 -20.70
C ALA A 94 0.85 21.68 -21.44
N ILE A 95 1.94 22.44 -21.54
CA ILE A 95 3.21 21.95 -22.11
C ILE A 95 3.88 20.98 -21.13
N SER A 96 4.01 21.37 -19.86
CA SER A 96 4.65 20.53 -18.82
C SER A 96 3.83 19.28 -18.50
N HIS A 97 2.49 19.38 -18.61
CA HIS A 97 1.54 18.32 -18.29
C HIS A 97 0.42 18.25 -19.32
N PRO A 98 0.66 17.66 -20.51
CA PRO A 98 -0.39 17.50 -21.52
C PRO A 98 -1.62 16.80 -20.95
N GLY A 99 -2.80 17.37 -21.15
CA GLY A 99 -4.06 16.90 -20.60
C GLY A 99 -4.34 17.32 -19.15
N THR A 100 -3.60 18.29 -18.60
CA THR A 100 -3.90 18.89 -17.29
C THR A 100 -5.21 19.67 -17.30
N VAL A 101 -5.89 19.66 -16.15
CA VAL A 101 -7.06 20.52 -15.91
C VAL A 101 -6.67 21.87 -15.27
N MET A 102 -5.38 22.08 -14.96
CA MET A 102 -4.92 23.39 -14.48
C MET A 102 -4.90 24.37 -15.65
N PRO A 103 -5.58 25.53 -15.54
CA PRO A 103 -5.58 26.52 -16.58
C PRO A 103 -4.23 27.25 -16.72
N ALA A 104 -3.98 27.83 -17.89
CA ALA A 104 -2.80 28.64 -18.17
C ALA A 104 -2.98 30.07 -17.61
N MET A 105 -2.73 30.24 -16.31
CA MET A 105 -2.95 31.50 -15.59
C MET A 105 -2.03 32.65 -16.06
N LEU A 106 -0.88 32.31 -16.65
CA LEU A 106 0.12 33.28 -17.09
C LEU A 106 0.11 33.53 -18.60
N ALA A 107 -0.89 33.01 -19.36
CA ALA A 107 -0.90 33.03 -20.81
C ALA A 107 -0.89 34.46 -21.44
N ASP A 108 -1.39 35.45 -20.73
CA ASP A 108 -1.47 36.84 -21.23
C ASP A 108 -0.24 37.70 -20.93
N PHE A 109 0.71 37.15 -20.19
CA PHE A 109 1.97 37.83 -19.90
C PHE A 109 3.02 37.51 -20.97
N SER A 110 3.98 38.42 -21.16
CA SER A 110 5.13 38.15 -22.02
C SER A 110 5.95 36.98 -21.48
N PRO A 111 6.71 36.26 -22.32
CA PRO A 111 7.54 35.11 -21.87
C PRO A 111 8.46 35.43 -20.69
N ASP A 112 9.08 36.63 -20.68
CA ASP A 112 9.96 37.07 -19.60
C ASP A 112 9.16 37.31 -18.32
N ALA A 113 8.01 37.97 -18.39
CA ALA A 113 7.11 38.16 -17.24
C ALA A 113 6.56 36.83 -16.71
N GLN A 114 6.22 35.88 -17.60
CA GLN A 114 5.82 34.53 -17.18
C GLN A 114 6.90 33.86 -16.34
N GLN A 115 8.16 33.96 -16.78
CA GLN A 115 9.31 33.38 -16.07
C GLN A 115 9.50 34.03 -14.70
N GLU A 116 9.42 35.35 -14.63
CA GLU A 116 9.61 36.10 -13.38
C GLU A 116 8.47 35.85 -12.38
N ILE A 117 7.21 35.88 -12.84
CA ILE A 117 6.02 35.60 -12.01
C ILE A 117 6.06 34.15 -11.51
N ALA A 118 6.32 33.19 -12.38
CA ALA A 118 6.41 31.78 -12.01
C ALA A 118 7.54 31.54 -10.99
N ARG A 119 8.69 32.20 -11.16
CA ARG A 119 9.79 32.10 -10.20
C ARG A 119 9.39 32.60 -8.81
N SER A 120 8.75 33.79 -8.72
CA SER A 120 8.29 34.34 -7.45
C SER A 120 7.24 33.45 -6.78
N LEU A 121 6.28 32.89 -7.55
CA LEU A 121 5.30 31.95 -7.04
C LEU A 121 5.94 30.68 -6.48
N VAL A 122 6.94 30.11 -7.17
CA VAL A 122 7.63 28.90 -6.71
C VAL A 122 8.48 29.19 -5.49
N ASP A 123 9.17 30.36 -5.40
CA ASP A 123 9.89 30.78 -4.20
C ASP A 123 8.96 30.86 -2.98
N TYR A 124 7.76 31.41 -3.14
CA TYR A 124 6.74 31.41 -2.10
C TYR A 124 6.31 29.99 -1.69
N LEU A 125 6.04 29.10 -2.65
CA LEU A 125 5.60 27.73 -2.39
C LEU A 125 6.71 26.91 -1.71
N VAL A 126 7.97 27.15 -2.06
CA VAL A 126 9.13 26.49 -1.40
C VAL A 126 9.28 27.00 0.02
N ALA A 127 9.23 28.32 0.23
CA ALA A 127 9.29 28.91 1.58
C ALA A 127 8.16 28.39 2.48
N ARG A 128 6.93 28.34 1.97
CA ARG A 128 5.76 27.81 2.67
C ARG A 128 5.89 26.31 3.00
N SER A 129 6.56 25.53 2.16
CA SER A 129 6.74 24.10 2.37
C SER A 129 7.76 23.75 3.47
N GLY A 130 8.63 24.68 3.88
CA GLY A 130 9.62 24.52 4.94
C GLY A 130 10.79 23.57 4.62
N SER A 131 10.75 22.86 3.52
CA SER A 131 11.82 22.00 3.00
C SER A 131 11.59 21.69 1.52
N THR A 132 12.65 21.29 0.82
CA THR A 132 12.59 21.01 -0.62
C THR A 132 12.64 19.52 -0.93
N TRP A 133 12.19 19.20 -2.13
CA TRP A 133 12.30 17.88 -2.74
C TRP A 133 13.73 17.32 -2.68
N GLN A 134 13.85 16.03 -2.42
CA GLN A 134 15.09 15.28 -2.43
C GLN A 134 14.94 14.04 -3.31
N PRO A 135 15.88 13.73 -4.20
CA PRO A 135 15.88 12.49 -4.95
C PRO A 135 16.22 11.32 -4.02
N THR A 136 15.61 10.19 -4.28
CA THR A 136 15.92 8.93 -3.59
C THR A 136 16.35 7.92 -4.63
N VAL A 137 17.45 7.20 -4.37
CA VAL A 137 17.88 6.10 -5.22
C VAL A 137 16.83 4.99 -5.21
N PRO A 138 16.34 4.55 -6.36
CA PRO A 138 15.38 3.45 -6.42
C PRO A 138 16.01 2.14 -5.94
N ASP A 139 15.29 1.41 -5.08
CA ASP A 139 15.69 0.10 -4.57
C ASP A 139 15.25 -1.00 -5.56
N ARG A 140 16.20 -1.79 -6.09
CA ARG A 140 15.90 -2.86 -7.07
C ARG A 140 14.91 -3.90 -6.56
N VAL A 141 15.02 -4.28 -5.29
CA VAL A 141 14.12 -5.26 -4.67
C VAL A 141 12.70 -4.70 -4.56
N ALA A 142 12.61 -3.44 -4.14
CA ALA A 142 11.33 -2.75 -4.07
C ALA A 142 10.74 -2.51 -5.47
N ILE A 143 11.57 -2.25 -6.50
CA ILE A 143 11.12 -2.10 -7.89
C ILE A 143 10.41 -3.36 -8.39
N GLU A 144 11.00 -4.56 -8.20
CA GLU A 144 10.40 -5.83 -8.66
C GLU A 144 9.03 -6.08 -8.01
N GLU A 145 8.95 -5.90 -6.70
CA GLU A 145 7.68 -6.03 -5.98
C GLU A 145 6.68 -4.94 -6.38
N GLY A 146 7.15 -3.70 -6.56
CA GLY A 146 6.34 -2.57 -6.99
C GLY A 146 5.78 -2.77 -8.40
N GLU A 147 6.57 -3.32 -9.33
CA GLU A 147 6.10 -3.67 -10.68
C GLU A 147 4.97 -4.69 -10.62
N ARG A 148 5.15 -5.75 -9.84
CA ARG A 148 4.13 -6.77 -9.65
C ARG A 148 2.84 -6.18 -9.08
N LEU A 149 2.95 -5.38 -8.01
CA LEU A 149 1.80 -4.75 -7.36
C LEU A 149 1.09 -3.77 -8.29
N TYR A 150 1.82 -2.88 -8.98
CA TYR A 150 1.25 -1.92 -9.91
C TYR A 150 0.36 -2.57 -10.96
N HIS A 151 0.77 -3.73 -11.48
CA HIS A 151 0.02 -4.45 -12.52
C HIS A 151 -1.12 -5.34 -11.96
N GLN A 152 -1.16 -5.61 -10.64
CA GLN A 152 -2.15 -6.53 -10.07
C GLN A 152 -3.22 -5.86 -9.22
N VAL A 153 -2.87 -4.81 -8.45
CA VAL A 153 -3.81 -4.25 -7.46
C VAL A 153 -4.88 -3.34 -8.05
N GLY A 154 -4.75 -2.93 -9.33
CA GLY A 154 -5.75 -2.14 -10.04
C GLY A 154 -5.27 -0.82 -10.66
N CYS A 155 -3.99 -0.45 -10.53
CA CYS A 155 -3.47 0.81 -11.11
C CYS A 155 -3.68 0.87 -12.63
N VAL A 156 -3.49 -0.25 -13.33
CA VAL A 156 -3.64 -0.36 -14.79
C VAL A 156 -5.07 -0.24 -15.31
N SER A 157 -6.08 -0.19 -14.44
CA SER A 157 -7.44 0.14 -14.88
C SER A 157 -7.58 1.59 -15.33
N CYS A 158 -6.75 2.49 -14.79
CA CYS A 158 -6.78 3.94 -15.06
C CYS A 158 -5.48 4.49 -15.63
N HIS A 159 -4.34 3.82 -15.37
CA HIS A 159 -3.02 4.21 -15.85
C HIS A 159 -2.51 3.24 -16.91
N GLU A 160 -1.55 3.68 -17.72
CA GLU A 160 -0.90 2.81 -18.70
C GLU A 160 -0.15 1.67 -18.01
N PRO A 161 -0.14 0.47 -18.59
CA PRO A 161 0.80 -0.57 -18.21
C PRO A 161 2.22 -0.10 -18.51
N LEU A 162 3.11 -0.20 -17.51
CA LEU A 162 4.50 0.24 -17.62
C LEU A 162 5.42 -0.95 -17.98
N ARG A 163 4.97 -1.77 -18.92
CA ARG A 163 5.70 -2.88 -19.55
C ARG A 163 5.75 -2.66 -21.07
N GLU A 164 6.74 -3.27 -21.73
CA GLU A 164 6.80 -3.32 -23.19
C GLU A 164 5.65 -4.19 -23.73
N THR A 165 4.49 -3.61 -23.86
CA THR A 165 3.31 -4.23 -24.47
C THR A 165 2.79 -3.31 -25.56
N ALA A 166 2.33 -3.92 -26.68
CA ALA A 166 1.72 -3.20 -27.81
C ALA A 166 0.31 -2.66 -27.49
N ILE A 167 0.06 -2.26 -26.23
CA ILE A 167 -1.23 -1.71 -25.83
C ILE A 167 -1.27 -0.25 -26.26
N THR A 168 -2.16 0.06 -27.17
CA THR A 168 -2.45 1.43 -27.58
C THR A 168 -2.83 2.23 -26.33
N PRO A 169 -2.19 3.38 -26.04
CA PRO A 169 -2.60 4.20 -24.94
C PRO A 169 -4.05 4.65 -25.15
N LEU A 170 -4.98 3.96 -24.51
CA LEU A 170 -6.26 4.58 -24.23
C LEU A 170 -5.98 5.92 -23.54
N HIS A 171 -6.90 6.86 -23.61
CA HIS A 171 -6.86 8.16 -22.92
C HIS A 171 -6.64 7.98 -21.42
N SER A 172 -5.50 7.38 -21.07
CA SER A 172 -5.09 7.09 -19.71
C SER A 172 -4.26 8.25 -19.19
N ASN A 173 -4.36 8.50 -17.89
CA ASN A 173 -3.44 9.42 -17.22
C ASN A 173 -2.03 8.85 -17.35
N ARG A 174 -1.26 9.34 -18.32
CA ARG A 174 0.14 8.95 -18.48
C ARG A 174 0.93 9.31 -17.23
N LEU A 175 1.71 8.35 -16.73
CA LEU A 175 2.63 8.56 -15.62
C LEU A 175 4.04 8.87 -16.10
N ILE A 176 4.46 8.30 -17.23
CA ILE A 176 5.78 8.55 -17.84
C ILE A 176 5.92 10.04 -18.17
N GLY A 177 7.05 10.63 -17.83
CA GLY A 177 7.33 12.05 -18.00
C GLY A 177 6.67 12.97 -16.96
N ARG A 178 5.95 12.42 -15.98
CA ARG A 178 5.24 13.20 -14.95
C ARG A 178 5.63 12.84 -13.53
N ILE A 179 5.90 11.56 -13.31
CA ILE A 179 6.15 11.02 -11.98
C ILE A 179 7.59 11.24 -11.52
N GLU A 180 8.52 11.39 -12.45
CA GLU A 180 9.97 11.49 -12.20
C GLU A 180 10.37 12.70 -11.34
N HIS A 181 9.49 13.70 -11.30
CA HIS A 181 9.69 14.91 -10.50
C HIS A 181 9.18 14.81 -9.06
N TRP A 182 8.60 13.66 -8.68
CA TRP A 182 8.14 13.40 -7.32
C TRP A 182 9.31 12.97 -6.41
N SER A 183 9.21 13.28 -5.12
CA SER A 183 10.06 12.62 -4.13
C SER A 183 9.45 11.26 -3.76
N GLN A 184 10.29 10.25 -3.63
CA GLN A 184 9.85 8.87 -3.34
C GLN A 184 9.03 8.78 -2.04
N PRO A 185 9.45 9.38 -0.90
CA PRO A 185 8.65 9.29 0.33
C PRO A 185 7.26 9.94 0.22
N GLN A 186 7.18 11.06 -0.50
CA GLN A 186 5.89 11.74 -0.68
C GLN A 186 5.00 11.04 -1.71
N LEU A 187 5.59 10.38 -2.70
CA LEU A 187 4.84 9.54 -3.63
C LEU A 187 4.27 8.32 -2.89
N SER A 188 5.07 7.66 -2.06
CA SER A 188 4.60 6.56 -1.20
C SER A 188 3.45 7.00 -0.30
N ARG A 189 3.58 8.16 0.35
CA ARG A 189 2.49 8.74 1.16
C ARG A 189 1.23 9.03 0.33
N PHE A 190 1.40 9.64 -0.84
CA PHE A 190 0.28 9.91 -1.75
C PHE A 190 -0.43 8.63 -2.21
N LEU A 191 0.30 7.55 -2.50
CA LEU A 191 -0.27 6.27 -2.90
C LEU A 191 -1.11 5.62 -1.79
N ARG A 192 -0.75 5.83 -0.52
CA ARG A 192 -1.54 5.35 0.62
C ARG A 192 -2.80 6.16 0.82
N ASP A 193 -2.69 7.48 0.76
CA ASP A 193 -3.81 8.41 0.96
C ASP A 193 -3.79 9.54 -0.09
N PRO A 194 -4.33 9.28 -1.28
CA PRO A 194 -4.38 10.29 -2.33
C PRO A 194 -5.19 11.55 -1.96
N HIS A 195 -6.21 11.39 -1.12
CA HIS A 195 -7.12 12.46 -0.75
C HIS A 195 -6.53 13.44 0.26
N SER A 196 -5.47 13.08 0.99
CA SER A 196 -4.72 14.03 1.83
C SER A 196 -4.07 15.15 1.01
N VAL A 197 -3.68 14.86 -0.23
CA VAL A 197 -3.08 15.82 -1.17
C VAL A 197 -4.11 16.40 -2.13
N ARG A 198 -5.05 15.57 -2.58
CA ARG A 198 -6.09 15.93 -3.56
C ARG A 198 -7.47 15.60 -2.99
N PRO A 199 -8.06 16.46 -2.15
CA PRO A 199 -9.30 16.15 -1.41
C PRO A 199 -10.48 15.70 -2.28
N SER A 200 -10.57 16.22 -3.50
CA SER A 200 -11.58 15.79 -4.48
C SER A 200 -10.96 15.03 -5.66
N GLY A 201 -9.78 14.45 -5.47
CA GLY A 201 -9.08 13.70 -6.53
C GLY A 201 -9.85 12.45 -6.94
N ARG A 202 -9.75 12.11 -8.22
CA ARG A 202 -10.41 10.90 -8.78
C ARG A 202 -9.55 9.64 -8.61
N MET A 203 -8.31 9.76 -8.16
CA MET A 203 -7.50 8.63 -7.76
C MET A 203 -7.92 8.18 -6.35
N PRO A 204 -8.49 6.98 -6.22
CA PRO A 204 -8.95 6.48 -4.93
C PRO A 204 -7.82 5.84 -4.14
N SER A 205 -8.02 5.64 -2.85
CA SER A 205 -7.17 4.77 -2.03
C SER A 205 -7.43 3.29 -2.37
N LEU A 206 -6.36 2.56 -2.65
CA LEU A 206 -6.40 1.09 -2.87
C LEU A 206 -6.11 0.31 -1.59
N GLY A 207 -6.10 0.96 -0.43
CA GLY A 207 -5.79 0.32 0.85
C GLY A 207 -4.37 -0.28 0.88
N LEU A 208 -3.42 0.42 0.27
CA LEU A 208 -2.01 0.00 0.27
C LEU A 208 -1.41 0.20 1.66
N ASN A 209 -0.72 -0.81 2.17
CA ASN A 209 0.12 -0.62 3.34
C ASN A 209 1.42 0.13 2.98
N GLY A 210 2.18 0.56 4.00
CA GLY A 210 3.38 1.37 3.79
C GLY A 210 4.41 0.68 2.88
N ARG A 211 4.65 -0.63 3.05
CA ARG A 211 5.60 -1.39 2.24
C ARG A 211 5.17 -1.52 0.77
N GLU A 212 3.89 -1.74 0.52
CA GLU A 212 3.34 -1.84 -0.84
C GLU A 212 3.40 -0.50 -1.56
N ALA A 213 3.01 0.58 -0.89
CA ALA A 213 3.08 1.93 -1.45
C ALA A 213 4.52 2.36 -1.73
N ASP A 214 5.45 2.00 -0.83
CA ASP A 214 6.86 2.26 -0.98
C ASP A 214 7.45 1.50 -2.18
N ALA A 215 7.13 0.22 -2.32
CA ALA A 215 7.55 -0.59 -3.45
C ALA A 215 7.03 -0.02 -4.79
N ILE A 216 5.74 0.35 -4.86
CA ILE A 216 5.17 0.97 -6.06
C ILE A 216 5.83 2.33 -6.35
N ALA A 217 6.14 3.14 -5.33
CA ALA A 217 6.83 4.41 -5.51
C ALA A 217 8.24 4.21 -6.09
N HIS A 218 9.01 3.22 -5.61
CA HIS A 218 10.30 2.84 -6.18
C HIS A 218 10.18 2.37 -7.64
N PHE A 219 9.18 1.57 -7.96
CA PHE A 219 8.95 1.15 -9.33
C PHE A 219 8.61 2.31 -10.27
N LEU A 220 7.75 3.23 -9.83
CA LEU A 220 7.37 4.39 -10.62
C LEU A 220 8.55 5.35 -10.86
N LEU A 221 9.47 5.42 -9.91
CA LEU A 221 10.66 6.28 -9.96
C LEU A 221 11.93 5.52 -10.40
N ARG A 222 11.81 4.33 -10.94
CA ARG A 222 12.94 3.43 -11.26
C ARG A 222 14.00 4.03 -12.19
N GLU A 223 13.63 5.01 -13.01
CA GLU A 223 14.54 5.71 -13.92
C GLU A 223 15.27 6.90 -13.25
N THR A 224 14.99 7.18 -11.97
CA THR A 224 15.64 8.27 -11.26
C THR A 224 17.13 7.99 -11.09
N LYS A 225 17.95 8.90 -11.59
CA LYS A 225 19.41 8.84 -11.44
C LYS A 225 19.86 9.77 -10.31
N VAL A 226 20.72 9.25 -9.44
CA VAL A 226 21.28 10.01 -8.33
C VAL A 226 22.80 9.89 -8.41
N ALA A 227 23.48 11.00 -8.64
CA ALA A 227 24.94 11.03 -8.64
C ALA A 227 25.48 10.73 -7.24
N ALA A 228 26.40 9.78 -7.16
CA ALA A 228 27.11 9.40 -5.94
C ALA A 228 28.47 8.80 -6.31
N PRO A 229 29.41 8.69 -5.36
CA PRO A 229 30.68 8.02 -5.61
C PRO A 229 30.52 6.55 -6.03
N LEU A 230 29.63 5.79 -5.38
CA LEU A 230 29.46 4.37 -5.64
C LEU A 230 27.98 3.93 -5.51
N ASP A 231 27.61 2.93 -6.29
CA ASP A 231 26.42 2.11 -6.01
C ASP A 231 26.77 1.06 -4.95
N LEU A 232 25.80 0.74 -4.10
CA LEU A 232 25.92 -0.26 -3.05
C LEU A 232 24.73 -1.23 -3.11
N ALA A 233 25.00 -2.50 -3.35
CA ALA A 233 24.03 -3.58 -3.19
C ALA A 233 24.34 -4.38 -1.92
N ILE A 234 23.28 -4.80 -1.23
CA ILE A 234 23.38 -5.53 0.04
C ILE A 234 22.53 -6.78 -0.06
N ASP A 235 23.15 -7.92 0.15
CA ASP A 235 22.53 -9.22 0.12
C ASP A 235 22.57 -9.83 1.52
N ARG A 236 21.59 -10.68 1.82
CA ARG A 236 21.53 -11.48 3.05
C ARG A 236 21.48 -12.95 2.71
N GLY A 237 22.25 -13.73 3.42
CA GLY A 237 22.26 -15.18 3.32
C GLY A 237 23.65 -15.74 3.54
N HIS A 238 23.69 -16.91 4.15
CA HIS A 238 24.92 -17.62 4.43
C HIS A 238 25.61 -18.03 3.13
N ARG A 239 26.87 -17.69 2.96
CA ARG A 239 27.70 -18.04 1.81
C ARG A 239 28.97 -18.76 2.25
N LYS A 240 29.47 -19.63 1.39
CA LYS A 240 30.80 -20.24 1.54
C LYS A 240 31.90 -19.40 0.92
N GLY A 241 31.54 -18.47 0.07
CA GLY A 241 32.42 -17.54 -0.63
C GLY A 241 31.62 -16.51 -1.41
N LEU A 242 32.27 -15.53 -2.01
CA LEU A 242 31.60 -14.47 -2.79
C LEU A 242 30.91 -14.97 -4.05
N ASP A 243 31.34 -16.12 -4.59
CA ASP A 243 30.77 -16.72 -5.80
C ASP A 243 29.55 -17.64 -5.51
N ASP A 244 29.28 -17.94 -4.23
CA ASP A 244 28.12 -18.74 -3.82
C ASP A 244 26.85 -17.91 -3.78
N SER A 245 26.15 -17.81 -4.90
CA SER A 245 24.86 -17.12 -5.02
C SER A 245 23.65 -17.94 -4.54
N SER A 246 23.85 -19.25 -4.26
CA SER A 246 22.75 -20.21 -4.03
C SER A 246 21.90 -19.92 -2.78
N ARG A 247 22.43 -19.15 -1.82
CA ARG A 247 21.80 -18.84 -0.54
C ARG A 247 21.66 -17.34 -0.26
N SER A 248 22.12 -16.50 -1.18
CA SER A 248 21.97 -15.05 -1.03
C SER A 248 20.59 -14.61 -1.52
N ARG A 249 20.05 -13.61 -0.84
CA ARG A 249 18.83 -12.94 -1.25
C ARG A 249 19.12 -11.46 -1.33
N PRO A 250 18.86 -10.80 -2.46
CA PRO A 250 18.94 -9.36 -2.54
C PRO A 250 18.01 -8.76 -1.48
N TRP A 251 18.54 -7.82 -0.74
CA TRP A 251 17.80 -7.15 0.32
C TRP A 251 17.56 -5.67 0.02
N LYS A 252 18.60 -4.98 -0.46
CA LYS A 252 18.53 -3.55 -0.73
C LYS A 252 19.58 -3.10 -1.72
N THR A 253 19.27 -2.10 -2.54
CA THR A 253 20.25 -1.32 -3.30
C THR A 253 20.17 0.16 -2.91
N THR A 254 21.33 0.84 -2.88
CA THR A 254 21.45 2.26 -2.50
C THR A 254 22.76 2.81 -3.07
N VAL A 255 23.20 3.97 -2.63
CA VAL A 255 24.50 4.56 -2.95
C VAL A 255 25.37 4.67 -1.72
N ALA A 256 26.70 4.77 -1.93
CA ALA A 256 27.67 4.94 -0.88
C ALA A 256 28.60 6.12 -1.19
N ALA A 257 29.05 6.82 -0.14
CA ALA A 257 30.02 7.91 -0.24
C ALA A 257 31.47 7.43 -0.41
N GLY A 258 31.73 6.14 -0.26
CA GLY A 258 33.02 5.47 -0.34
C GLY A 258 32.88 4.00 0.05
N PHE A 259 34.00 3.30 0.22
CA PHE A 259 34.03 1.87 0.58
C PHE A 259 33.83 1.63 2.08
N GLN A 260 32.93 2.36 2.71
CA GLN A 260 32.61 2.23 4.13
C GLN A 260 31.33 1.39 4.31
N LEU A 261 31.41 0.41 5.19
CA LEU A 261 30.26 -0.38 5.55
C LEU A 261 29.24 0.48 6.30
N PRO A 262 27.97 0.51 5.87
CA PRO A 262 26.92 1.26 6.56
C PRO A 262 26.75 0.77 7.99
N GLU A 263 26.67 1.68 8.96
CA GLU A 263 26.56 1.36 10.40
C GLU A 263 25.45 0.38 10.76
N ARG A 264 24.35 0.39 10.03
CA ARG A 264 23.19 -0.51 10.25
C ARG A 264 23.33 -1.90 9.62
N GLN A 265 24.42 -2.20 8.96
CA GLN A 265 24.63 -3.45 8.22
C GLN A 265 25.69 -4.33 8.82
N ARG A 266 26.14 -4.01 10.00
CA ARG A 266 26.93 -4.89 10.86
C ARG A 266 26.02 -6.02 11.35
N GLY A 267 25.90 -7.05 10.56
CA GLY A 267 25.05 -8.21 10.82
C GLY A 267 25.71 -9.47 10.29
N ASN A 268 25.23 -10.62 10.75
CA ASN A 268 25.74 -11.90 10.27
C ASN A 268 25.16 -12.23 8.89
N ASP A 269 25.95 -12.95 8.09
CA ASP A 269 25.58 -13.44 6.77
C ASP A 269 25.15 -12.29 5.81
N VAL A 270 25.92 -11.20 5.80
CA VAL A 270 25.67 -10.04 4.96
C VAL A 270 26.78 -9.91 3.92
N THR A 271 26.39 -9.77 2.65
CA THR A 271 27.31 -9.39 1.58
C THR A 271 27.04 -7.98 1.13
N THR A 272 28.11 -7.18 1.01
CA THR A 272 28.05 -5.84 0.41
C THR A 272 28.84 -5.83 -0.88
N HIS A 273 28.27 -5.22 -1.92
CA HIS A 273 28.89 -5.04 -3.23
C HIS A 273 28.88 -3.55 -3.54
N PHE A 274 30.04 -2.96 -3.56
CA PHE A 274 30.27 -1.59 -4.02
C PHE A 274 30.67 -1.65 -5.49
N SER A 275 30.09 -0.80 -6.32
CA SER A 275 30.43 -0.70 -7.74
C SER A 275 30.39 0.72 -8.24
N GLY A 276 31.31 1.05 -9.16
CA GLY A 276 31.38 2.39 -9.72
C GLY A 276 32.51 2.49 -10.74
N TRP A 277 32.92 3.73 -10.99
CA TRP A 277 34.01 4.10 -11.88
C TRP A 277 35.07 4.85 -11.10
N LEU A 278 36.31 4.39 -11.21
CA LEU A 278 37.51 5.03 -10.66
C LEU A 278 38.18 5.87 -11.75
N ARG A 279 38.40 7.16 -11.48
CA ARG A 279 39.10 8.04 -12.37
C ARG A 279 40.61 7.98 -12.10
N ILE A 280 41.37 7.58 -13.10
CA ILE A 280 42.81 7.58 -13.13
C ILE A 280 43.31 8.83 -13.89
N GLU A 281 44.13 9.64 -13.27
CA GLU A 281 44.61 10.91 -13.85
C GLU A 281 45.92 10.75 -14.61
N GLN A 282 46.74 9.75 -14.27
CA GLN A 282 48.04 9.50 -14.87
C GLN A 282 48.23 8.00 -15.11
N ASP A 283 48.75 7.64 -16.29
CA ASP A 283 49.16 6.28 -16.59
C ASP A 283 50.24 5.82 -15.59
N GLY A 284 50.12 4.61 -15.11
CA GLY A 284 51.12 4.05 -14.21
C GLY A 284 50.66 2.87 -13.39
N ASP A 285 51.56 2.44 -12.52
CA ASP A 285 51.28 1.32 -11.61
C ASP A 285 50.61 1.83 -10.33
N TYR A 286 49.42 1.32 -10.07
CA TYR A 286 48.66 1.61 -8.88
C TYR A 286 48.66 0.40 -7.95
N HIS A 287 48.94 0.65 -6.68
CA HIS A 287 49.00 -0.37 -5.65
C HIS A 287 47.81 -0.23 -4.72
N PHE A 288 47.04 -1.33 -4.58
CA PHE A 288 45.85 -1.37 -3.74
C PHE A 288 46.09 -2.25 -2.51
N TYR A 289 45.53 -1.86 -1.37
CA TYR A 289 45.58 -2.57 -0.09
C TYR A 289 44.16 -2.81 0.40
N LEU A 290 43.75 -4.08 0.47
CA LEU A 290 42.41 -4.48 0.92
C LEU A 290 42.54 -5.19 2.29
N LYS A 291 41.86 -4.66 3.30
CA LYS A 291 41.77 -5.26 4.62
C LYS A 291 40.33 -5.53 4.95
N VAL A 292 40.00 -6.77 5.26
CA VAL A 292 38.65 -7.24 5.55
C VAL A 292 38.59 -8.15 6.75
N ASP A 293 37.45 -8.20 7.39
CA ASP A 293 37.08 -9.31 8.27
C ASP A 293 36.24 -10.28 7.44
N ASP A 294 36.53 -11.54 7.51
CA ASP A 294 36.02 -12.70 6.77
C ASP A 294 36.44 -12.76 5.29
N ILE A 295 35.68 -12.24 4.34
CA ILE A 295 35.95 -12.39 2.89
C ILE A 295 35.87 -11.04 2.17
N GLY A 296 36.83 -10.77 1.28
CA GLY A 296 36.83 -9.56 0.46
C GLY A 296 37.44 -9.80 -0.92
N ARG A 297 36.97 -9.01 -1.92
CA ARG A 297 37.48 -9.03 -3.27
C ARG A 297 37.48 -7.63 -3.87
N LEU A 298 38.58 -7.25 -4.50
CA LEU A 298 38.69 -6.08 -5.34
C LEU A 298 38.80 -6.50 -6.79
N ARG A 299 37.97 -5.94 -7.67
CA ARG A 299 38.04 -6.07 -9.12
C ARG A 299 38.21 -4.71 -9.77
N ILE A 300 39.03 -4.63 -10.79
CA ILE A 300 39.16 -3.48 -11.66
C ILE A 300 39.11 -3.96 -13.12
N ASP A 301 38.24 -3.37 -13.94
CA ASP A 301 38.01 -3.73 -15.35
C ASP A 301 37.83 -5.23 -15.53
N ASP A 302 36.97 -5.82 -14.69
CA ASP A 302 36.67 -7.26 -14.65
C ASP A 302 37.83 -8.20 -14.25
N GLN A 303 39.01 -7.68 -13.90
CA GLN A 303 40.13 -8.45 -13.37
C GLN A 303 40.07 -8.53 -11.84
N ASN A 304 40.29 -9.70 -11.28
CA ASN A 304 40.48 -9.86 -9.84
C ASN A 304 41.86 -9.33 -9.47
N VAL A 305 41.92 -8.15 -8.87
CA VAL A 305 43.20 -7.53 -8.39
C VAL A 305 43.59 -8.11 -7.05
N ILE A 306 42.61 -8.20 -6.10
CA ILE A 306 42.82 -8.83 -4.80
C ILE A 306 41.63 -9.75 -4.56
N ASP A 307 41.91 -11.01 -4.19
CA ASP A 307 40.89 -11.99 -3.83
C ASP A 307 41.25 -12.64 -2.50
N LEU A 308 40.54 -12.27 -1.46
CA LEU A 308 40.61 -12.81 -0.12
C LEU A 308 39.44 -13.79 0.09
N GLY A 309 39.12 -14.58 -0.93
CA GLY A 309 38.04 -15.55 -0.94
C GLY A 309 38.38 -16.83 -0.20
N GLU A 310 37.33 -17.55 0.25
CA GLU A 310 37.32 -18.85 0.92
C GLU A 310 38.16 -18.99 2.19
N THR A 311 37.55 -18.83 3.34
CA THR A 311 38.14 -19.36 4.58
C THR A 311 37.72 -20.83 4.73
N LYS A 312 38.72 -21.73 4.70
CA LYS A 312 38.51 -23.18 4.90
C LYS A 312 38.12 -23.57 6.35
N ASN A 313 38.03 -22.61 7.30
CA ASN A 313 37.72 -22.88 8.68
C ASN A 313 36.68 -21.87 9.26
N TYR A 314 35.48 -22.34 9.48
CA TYR A 314 34.32 -21.66 10.07
C TYR A 314 34.45 -21.16 11.51
N GLN A 315 35.65 -21.17 12.14
CA GLN A 315 35.73 -21.11 13.60
C GLN A 315 36.46 -19.91 14.21
N ARG A 316 36.99 -18.97 13.46
CA ARG A 316 37.65 -17.79 14.07
C ARG A 316 37.61 -16.56 13.17
N LYS A 317 37.15 -15.46 13.73
CA LYS A 317 37.39 -14.08 13.25
C LYS A 317 38.86 -13.92 12.85
N LYS A 318 39.12 -13.64 11.62
CA LYS A 318 40.44 -13.33 11.14
C LYS A 318 40.41 -12.14 10.22
N VAL A 319 40.87 -11.00 10.72
CA VAL A 319 41.18 -9.85 9.86
C VAL A 319 42.29 -10.23 8.91
N VAL A 320 42.05 -10.12 7.63
CA VAL A 320 43.00 -10.45 6.57
C VAL A 320 43.29 -9.17 5.76
N GLU A 321 44.55 -8.94 5.49
CA GLU A 321 45.00 -7.86 4.61
C GLU A 321 45.83 -8.45 3.48
N SER A 322 45.61 -7.94 2.25
CA SER A 322 46.42 -8.25 1.07
C SER A 322 46.55 -7.03 0.20
N ASP A 323 47.58 -7.03 -0.61
CA ASP A 323 47.89 -5.96 -1.52
C ASP A 323 48.30 -6.47 -2.89
N ALA A 324 48.07 -5.66 -3.92
CA ALA A 324 48.43 -5.97 -5.29
C ALA A 324 48.62 -4.70 -6.14
N SER A 325 49.51 -4.80 -7.13
CA SER A 325 49.68 -3.74 -8.12
C SER A 325 48.96 -4.09 -9.43
N ILE A 326 48.45 -3.07 -10.10
CA ILE A 326 47.88 -3.14 -11.44
C ILE A 326 48.31 -1.88 -12.22
N HIS A 327 48.63 -2.08 -13.50
CA HIS A 327 48.90 -0.94 -14.42
C HIS A 327 47.56 -0.41 -14.93
N LEU A 328 47.29 0.90 -14.76
CA LEU A 328 46.09 1.57 -15.24
C LEU A 328 46.45 2.73 -16.14
N GLU A 329 45.77 2.85 -17.26
CA GLU A 329 45.88 4.00 -18.17
C GLU A 329 45.04 5.18 -17.61
N ALA A 330 45.32 6.41 -17.99
CA ALA A 330 44.49 7.56 -17.63
C ALA A 330 43.09 7.42 -18.24
N GLY A 331 42.05 7.53 -17.40
CA GLY A 331 40.67 7.30 -17.81
C GLY A 331 39.76 6.82 -16.71
N LEU A 332 38.64 6.25 -17.11
CA LEU A 332 37.65 5.68 -16.19
C LEU A 332 37.73 4.15 -16.20
N HIS A 333 38.02 3.58 -15.07
CA HIS A 333 38.12 2.15 -14.83
C HIS A 333 36.96 1.67 -13.98
N ARG A 334 36.33 0.53 -14.33
CA ARG A 334 35.31 -0.04 -13.50
C ARG A 334 35.91 -0.58 -12.22
N ILE A 335 35.40 -0.17 -11.06
CA ILE A 335 35.85 -0.67 -9.76
C ILE A 335 34.68 -1.36 -9.05
N GLU A 336 34.97 -2.55 -8.53
CA GLU A 336 34.02 -3.35 -7.75
C GLU A 336 34.70 -3.89 -6.50
N VAL A 337 34.07 -3.67 -5.34
CA VAL A 337 34.54 -4.22 -4.05
C VAL A 337 33.40 -5.04 -3.45
N SER A 338 33.67 -6.30 -3.21
CA SER A 338 32.76 -7.20 -2.56
C SER A 338 33.28 -7.62 -1.20
N HIS A 339 32.43 -7.60 -0.20
CA HIS A 339 32.76 -8.00 1.16
C HIS A 339 31.66 -8.90 1.70
N PHE A 340 32.00 -9.98 2.39
CA PHE A 340 31.08 -10.87 3.07
C PHE A 340 31.44 -11.02 4.54
N GLN A 341 30.46 -10.77 5.40
CA GLN A 341 30.55 -10.86 6.85
C GLN A 341 29.75 -12.04 7.38
N TRP A 342 30.41 -12.95 8.10
CA TRP A 342 29.72 -14.06 8.78
C TRP A 342 29.15 -13.63 10.13
N VAL A 343 30.02 -13.12 11.02
CA VAL A 343 29.67 -12.83 12.42
C VAL A 343 30.45 -11.66 12.98
N GLU A 344 29.87 -10.99 13.98
CA GLU A 344 30.49 -9.91 14.77
C GLU A 344 30.72 -8.57 14.02
N ASP A 345 31.77 -7.84 14.37
CA ASP A 345 32.09 -6.53 13.78
C ASP A 345 32.72 -6.69 12.41
N ALA A 346 32.18 -6.01 11.41
CA ALA A 346 32.69 -6.02 10.06
C ALA A 346 33.80 -5.00 9.85
N ILE A 347 34.84 -5.39 9.12
CA ILE A 347 35.94 -4.53 8.70
C ILE A 347 36.04 -4.57 7.18
N LEU A 348 36.01 -3.40 6.56
CA LEU A 348 36.33 -3.19 5.15
C LEU A 348 37.11 -1.88 5.05
N GLU A 349 38.39 -1.99 4.73
CA GLU A 349 39.27 -0.83 4.47
C GLU A 349 39.92 -1.08 3.10
N LEU A 350 39.87 -0.07 2.22
CA LEU A 350 40.52 -0.07 0.91
C LEU A 350 41.35 1.19 0.77
N ASP A 351 42.68 1.01 0.80
CA ASP A 351 43.65 2.06 0.50
C ASP A 351 44.22 1.86 -0.90
N TRP A 352 44.73 2.91 -1.47
CA TRP A 352 45.47 2.90 -2.71
C TRP A 352 46.71 3.80 -2.67
N GLN A 353 47.61 3.57 -3.58
CA GLN A 353 48.79 4.40 -3.82
C GLN A 353 49.10 4.40 -5.33
N GLY A 354 49.58 5.49 -5.90
CA GLY A 354 49.93 5.57 -7.32
C GLY A 354 50.77 6.80 -7.66
N PRO A 355 50.97 7.10 -8.94
CA PRO A 355 51.71 8.24 -9.38
C PRO A 355 51.20 9.56 -8.78
N GLY A 356 52.02 10.21 -7.90
CA GLY A 356 51.63 11.42 -7.20
C GLY A 356 50.57 11.26 -6.09
N ILE A 357 50.24 10.02 -5.71
CA ILE A 357 49.25 9.69 -4.67
C ILE A 357 49.96 8.88 -3.58
N ASP A 358 49.98 9.41 -2.36
CA ASP A 358 50.45 8.69 -1.17
C ASP A 358 49.42 7.63 -0.72
N ARG A 359 49.89 6.60 -0.02
CA ARG A 359 48.97 5.55 0.51
C ARG A 359 47.91 6.16 1.42
N GLY A 360 46.67 5.88 1.10
CA GLY A 360 45.50 6.29 1.86
C GLY A 360 44.19 5.82 1.22
N PRO A 361 43.04 6.09 1.84
CA PRO A 361 41.74 5.74 1.29
C PRO A 361 41.51 6.49 -0.03
N ILE A 362 40.74 5.87 -0.93
CA ILE A 362 40.36 6.49 -2.20
C ILE A 362 39.41 7.65 -1.90
N ASP A 363 39.85 8.88 -2.26
CA ASP A 363 39.01 10.05 -2.09
C ASP A 363 37.77 9.96 -2.98
N PRO A 364 36.56 10.23 -2.45
CA PRO A 364 35.32 10.15 -3.20
C PRO A 364 35.27 10.94 -4.51
N SER A 365 36.10 11.97 -4.65
CA SER A 365 36.22 12.76 -5.89
C SER A 365 36.79 11.99 -7.07
N PHE A 366 37.49 10.89 -6.83
CA PHE A 366 37.98 9.98 -7.88
C PHE A 366 36.91 8.91 -8.27
N LEU A 367 35.76 8.88 -7.59
CA LEU A 367 34.73 7.86 -7.76
C LEU A 367 33.47 8.44 -8.38
N SER A 368 32.78 7.64 -9.19
CA SER A 368 31.45 7.95 -9.73
C SER A 368 30.65 6.67 -9.96
N ASN A 369 29.37 6.66 -9.61
CA ASN A 369 28.48 5.54 -9.93
C ASN A 369 27.97 5.54 -11.39
N TYR A 370 28.26 6.60 -12.15
CA TYR A 370 27.95 6.70 -13.58
C TYR A 370 29.24 6.93 -14.39
N ARG A 371 29.32 6.30 -15.56
CA ARG A 371 30.43 6.50 -16.49
C ARG A 371 30.45 7.94 -17.02
N GLU A 372 29.28 8.51 -17.25
CA GLU A 372 29.13 9.89 -17.69
C GLU A 372 28.79 10.76 -16.48
N SER A 373 29.37 11.94 -16.41
CA SER A 373 29.04 12.91 -15.36
C SER A 373 27.58 13.31 -15.48
N LEU A 374 26.82 13.07 -14.44
CA LEU A 374 25.48 13.66 -14.35
C LEU A 374 25.61 15.18 -14.18
N PRO A 375 24.71 15.98 -14.78
CA PRO A 375 24.71 17.41 -14.56
C PRO A 375 24.62 17.72 -13.07
N PRO A 376 25.36 18.75 -12.58
CA PRO A 376 25.28 19.13 -11.18
C PRO A 376 23.83 19.46 -10.83
N ARG A 377 23.41 18.99 -9.67
CA ARG A 377 22.07 19.25 -9.18
C ARG A 377 21.93 20.73 -8.84
N GLU A 378 21.03 21.43 -9.51
CA GLU A 378 20.67 22.79 -9.13
C GLU A 378 19.90 22.74 -7.79
N LEU A 379 20.52 23.30 -6.76
CA LEU A 379 19.85 23.59 -5.50
C LEU A 379 18.93 24.80 -5.71
N TRP A 380 17.67 24.66 -5.34
CA TRP A 380 16.74 25.77 -5.41
C TRP A 380 17.01 26.73 -4.24
N ASN A 381 17.51 27.92 -4.57
CA ASN A 381 17.72 28.99 -3.60
C ASN A 381 16.51 29.92 -3.60
N VAL A 382 15.87 30.04 -2.45
CA VAL A 382 14.75 30.96 -2.23
C VAL A 382 15.28 32.34 -1.95
N GLU A 383 14.81 33.33 -2.72
CA GLU A 383 15.05 34.75 -2.46
C GLU A 383 13.86 35.28 -1.66
N SER A 384 14.10 35.86 -0.47
CA SER A 384 13.05 36.33 0.43
C SER A 384 12.08 37.31 -0.22
N ASP A 385 12.63 38.32 -0.89
CA ASP A 385 11.84 39.36 -1.59
C ASP A 385 10.98 38.77 -2.70
N ASN A 386 11.50 37.78 -3.41
CA ASN A 386 10.73 37.04 -4.41
C ASN A 386 9.62 36.18 -3.78
N ALA A 387 9.88 35.57 -2.63
CA ALA A 387 8.86 34.80 -1.92
C ALA A 387 7.72 35.69 -1.43
N ASP A 388 8.00 36.88 -0.90
CA ASP A 388 7.00 37.85 -0.48
C ASP A 388 6.17 38.36 -1.67
N ARG A 389 6.85 38.70 -2.79
CA ARG A 389 6.18 39.03 -4.05
C ARG A 389 5.32 37.86 -4.57
N GLY A 390 5.82 36.64 -4.44
CA GLY A 390 5.12 35.42 -4.83
C GLY A 390 3.84 35.22 -4.04
N LYS A 391 3.82 35.55 -2.76
CA LYS A 391 2.63 35.53 -1.91
C LYS A 391 1.57 36.51 -2.45
N ASP A 392 1.97 37.75 -2.73
CA ASP A 392 1.05 38.75 -3.29
C ASP A 392 0.48 38.33 -4.66
N LEU A 393 1.33 37.73 -5.50
CA LEU A 393 0.91 37.19 -6.80
C LEU A 393 -0.04 36.00 -6.65
N TYR A 394 0.20 35.11 -5.70
CA TYR A 394 -0.66 33.97 -5.38
C TYR A 394 -2.10 34.41 -5.05
N GLU A 395 -2.22 35.47 -4.27
CA GLU A 395 -3.52 36.07 -3.92
C GLU A 395 -4.15 36.79 -5.13
N LYS A 396 -3.39 37.64 -5.82
CA LYS A 396 -3.88 38.45 -6.96
C LYS A 396 -4.30 37.63 -8.16
N LEU A 397 -3.57 36.56 -8.47
CA LEU A 397 -3.92 35.62 -9.55
C LEU A 397 -5.01 34.62 -9.16
N GLY A 398 -5.51 34.64 -7.92
CA GLY A 398 -6.61 33.81 -7.47
C GLY A 398 -6.25 32.33 -7.28
N CYS A 399 -4.95 31.99 -7.11
CA CYS A 399 -4.53 30.61 -6.91
C CYS A 399 -5.22 29.95 -5.70
N ALA A 400 -5.42 30.72 -4.62
CA ALA A 400 -6.09 30.28 -3.41
C ALA A 400 -7.52 29.76 -3.66
N GLN A 401 -8.24 30.33 -4.64
CA GLN A 401 -9.64 29.94 -4.93
C GLN A 401 -9.77 28.46 -5.29
N CYS A 402 -8.79 27.92 -6.01
CA CYS A 402 -8.77 26.51 -6.38
C CYS A 402 -8.01 25.63 -5.37
N HIS A 403 -6.92 26.16 -4.76
CA HIS A 403 -5.95 25.38 -4.01
C HIS A 403 -6.13 25.43 -2.48
N GLU A 404 -6.96 26.32 -1.93
CA GLU A 404 -7.21 26.46 -0.49
C GLU A 404 -8.68 26.24 -0.14
N GLU A 405 -8.92 25.65 1.05
CA GLU A 405 -10.28 25.46 1.54
C GLU A 405 -10.85 26.79 2.04
N GLY A 406 -12.10 27.09 1.66
CA GLY A 406 -12.82 28.26 2.14
C GLY A 406 -12.48 29.60 1.46
N ALA A 407 -11.60 29.61 0.48
CA ALA A 407 -11.41 30.80 -0.35
C ALA A 407 -12.66 31.02 -1.23
N THR A 408 -13.28 32.17 -1.10
CA THR A 408 -14.45 32.57 -1.91
C THR A 408 -14.06 33.66 -2.90
N GLY A 409 -14.33 33.42 -4.18
CA GLY A 409 -14.15 34.45 -5.22
C GLY A 409 -15.39 35.34 -5.38
N ASN A 410 -15.20 36.53 -5.92
CA ASN A 410 -16.31 37.37 -6.41
C ASN A 410 -16.82 36.80 -7.75
N ALA A 411 -17.71 35.81 -7.68
CA ALA A 411 -18.06 35.01 -8.82
C ALA A 411 -19.41 35.47 -9.44
N THR A 412 -19.46 35.48 -10.79
CA THR A 412 -20.71 35.49 -11.52
C THR A 412 -21.45 34.18 -11.34
N GLU A 413 -22.75 34.16 -11.24
CA GLU A 413 -23.56 32.94 -11.22
C GLU A 413 -23.29 32.11 -12.48
N LEU A 414 -23.07 30.78 -12.30
CA LEU A 414 -22.69 29.88 -13.38
C LEU A 414 -23.72 29.87 -14.52
N GLU A 415 -25.00 29.92 -14.14
CA GLU A 415 -26.15 29.88 -15.04
C GLU A 415 -26.27 31.16 -15.91
N LYS A 416 -25.65 32.26 -15.52
CA LYS A 416 -25.63 33.53 -16.26
C LYS A 416 -24.52 33.61 -17.31
N LEU A 417 -23.69 32.60 -17.43
CA LEU A 417 -22.67 32.50 -18.46
C LEU A 417 -23.38 32.24 -19.81
N THR A 418 -23.57 33.29 -20.62
CA THR A 418 -24.26 33.24 -21.91
C THR A 418 -23.35 33.67 -23.09
N GLY A 419 -23.53 33.04 -24.22
CA GLY A 419 -22.80 33.37 -25.47
C GLY A 419 -21.66 32.36 -25.78
N PRO A 420 -20.98 32.55 -26.93
CA PRO A 420 -19.73 31.85 -27.17
C PRO A 420 -18.85 32.13 -25.96
N LEU A 421 -18.32 31.05 -25.33
CA LEU A 421 -17.49 31.19 -24.14
C LEU A 421 -16.60 32.39 -24.34
N PRO A 422 -16.77 33.49 -23.58
CA PRO A 422 -15.95 34.66 -23.76
C PRO A 422 -14.52 34.19 -23.69
N HIS A 423 -13.62 34.75 -24.47
CA HIS A 423 -12.21 34.58 -24.25
C HIS A 423 -12.01 34.97 -22.79
N ILE A 424 -12.05 33.94 -21.94
CA ILE A 424 -11.86 34.11 -20.50
C ILE A 424 -10.41 34.55 -20.41
N GLU A 425 -10.20 35.83 -20.20
CA GLU A 425 -8.84 36.38 -20.09
C GLU A 425 -8.06 35.59 -19.05
N HIS A 426 -8.72 35.12 -17.99
CA HIS A 426 -8.22 34.18 -16.99
C HIS A 426 -9.40 33.46 -16.31
N PRO A 427 -9.32 32.12 -16.09
CA PRO A 427 -8.33 31.16 -16.51
C PRO A 427 -8.54 30.64 -17.95
N ARG A 428 -7.44 30.28 -18.66
CA ARG A 428 -7.52 29.72 -20.02
C ARG A 428 -7.38 28.21 -20.02
N TYR A 429 -8.39 27.50 -20.49
CA TYR A 429 -8.40 26.05 -20.72
C TYR A 429 -8.23 25.73 -22.20
N GLN A 430 -7.42 24.71 -22.51
CA GLN A 430 -7.22 24.26 -23.89
C GLN A 430 -8.25 23.16 -24.22
N LEU A 431 -9.48 23.56 -24.54
CA LEU A 431 -10.56 22.63 -24.86
C LEU A 431 -10.56 22.28 -26.36
N THR A 432 -10.94 21.04 -26.68
CA THR A 432 -11.32 20.68 -28.04
C THR A 432 -12.63 21.35 -28.42
N SER A 433 -12.92 21.48 -29.75
CA SER A 433 -14.20 21.99 -30.22
C SER A 433 -15.39 21.20 -29.66
N ARG A 434 -15.25 19.87 -29.52
CA ARG A 434 -16.27 19.02 -28.93
C ARG A 434 -16.47 19.33 -27.44
N GLN A 435 -15.41 19.40 -26.66
CA GLN A 435 -15.48 19.77 -25.23
C GLN A 435 -16.10 21.15 -25.02
N ALA A 436 -15.77 22.13 -25.86
CA ALA A 436 -16.38 23.45 -25.81
C ALA A 436 -17.89 23.40 -26.11
N GLN A 437 -18.29 22.60 -27.08
CA GLN A 437 -19.69 22.37 -27.41
C GLN A 437 -20.45 21.67 -26.27
N ASP A 438 -19.88 20.63 -25.70
CA ASP A 438 -20.49 19.89 -24.59
C ASP A 438 -20.65 20.78 -23.36
N LEU A 439 -19.64 21.61 -23.05
CA LEU A 439 -19.70 22.61 -21.99
C LEU A 439 -20.83 23.63 -22.24
N GLN A 440 -20.95 24.17 -23.46
CA GLN A 440 -22.02 25.09 -23.85
C GLN A 440 -23.41 24.46 -23.68
N THR A 441 -23.54 23.20 -24.07
CA THR A 441 -24.80 22.45 -23.95
C THR A 441 -25.19 22.27 -22.49
N ALA A 442 -24.23 21.90 -21.64
CA ALA A 442 -24.46 21.75 -20.20
C ALA A 442 -24.79 23.08 -19.50
N LEU A 443 -24.10 24.17 -19.84
CA LEU A 443 -24.44 25.50 -19.32
C LEU A 443 -25.83 25.95 -19.73
N THR A 444 -26.27 25.63 -20.96
CA THR A 444 -27.63 25.90 -21.42
C THR A 444 -28.64 25.08 -20.61
N PHE A 445 -28.38 23.80 -20.41
CA PHE A 445 -29.20 22.91 -19.57
C PHE A 445 -29.34 23.44 -18.14
N LEU A 446 -28.25 23.86 -17.51
CA LEU A 446 -28.28 24.40 -16.13
C LEU A 446 -29.04 25.70 -16.02
N ARG A 447 -28.97 26.59 -17.05
CA ARG A 447 -29.70 27.84 -17.10
C ARG A 447 -31.22 27.65 -17.18
N ASP A 448 -31.67 26.59 -17.85
CA ASP A 448 -33.10 26.28 -18.01
C ASP A 448 -33.73 25.68 -16.71
N ASP A 449 -33.04 25.82 -15.57
CA ASP A 449 -33.47 25.42 -14.21
C ASP A 449 -33.92 23.95 -14.11
N PRO A 450 -33.02 23.01 -14.35
CA PRO A 450 -33.38 21.61 -14.35
C PRO A 450 -33.75 21.15 -12.94
N GLN A 451 -34.76 20.30 -12.84
CA GLN A 451 -35.06 19.62 -11.58
C GLN A 451 -33.82 18.81 -11.09
N PRO A 452 -33.62 18.66 -9.78
CA PRO A 452 -32.53 17.83 -9.25
C PRO A 452 -32.46 16.45 -9.90
N PRO A 453 -31.26 15.89 -10.11
CA PRO A 453 -31.10 14.60 -10.80
C PRO A 453 -31.83 13.49 -10.06
N ASP A 454 -32.54 12.66 -10.79
CA ASP A 454 -33.15 11.45 -10.24
C ASP A 454 -32.08 10.40 -9.82
N PRO A 455 -32.48 9.33 -9.11
CA PRO A 455 -31.50 8.33 -8.66
C PRO A 455 -30.69 7.68 -9.79
N GLN A 456 -31.27 7.45 -10.97
CA GLN A 456 -30.56 6.87 -12.11
C GLN A 456 -29.51 7.83 -12.65
N GLN A 457 -29.87 9.10 -12.80
CA GLN A 457 -28.97 10.15 -13.26
C GLN A 457 -27.80 10.36 -12.26
N ARG A 458 -28.09 10.34 -10.94
CA ARG A 458 -27.03 10.40 -9.91
C ARG A 458 -26.09 9.21 -9.96
N VAL A 459 -26.63 8.00 -10.16
CA VAL A 459 -25.79 6.79 -10.33
C VAL A 459 -24.85 6.97 -11.52
N ASP A 460 -25.38 7.37 -12.68
CA ASP A 460 -24.59 7.49 -13.91
C ASP A 460 -23.51 8.57 -13.79
N LEU A 461 -23.85 9.75 -13.27
CA LEU A 461 -22.89 10.82 -13.01
C LEU A 461 -21.80 10.40 -12.01
N THR A 462 -22.20 9.75 -10.91
CA THR A 462 -21.25 9.29 -9.87
C THR A 462 -20.30 8.24 -10.43
N MET A 463 -20.83 7.22 -11.13
CA MET A 463 -20.02 6.15 -11.71
C MET A 463 -19.01 6.66 -12.73
N ARG A 464 -19.38 7.66 -13.55
CA ARG A 464 -18.48 8.31 -14.51
C ARG A 464 -17.47 9.20 -13.81
N THR A 465 -17.90 10.04 -12.86
CA THR A 465 -17.05 10.96 -12.11
C THR A 465 -15.95 10.22 -11.36
N PHE A 466 -16.28 9.16 -10.61
CA PHE A 466 -15.33 8.36 -9.83
C PHE A 466 -14.72 7.21 -10.63
N ARG A 467 -15.03 7.12 -11.92
CA ARG A 467 -14.48 6.11 -12.83
C ARG A 467 -14.74 4.66 -12.42
N CYS A 468 -15.83 4.38 -11.72
CA CYS A 468 -16.26 3.02 -11.40
C CYS A 468 -16.36 2.16 -12.66
N ILE A 469 -16.76 2.80 -13.78
CA ILE A 469 -16.87 2.21 -15.12
C ILE A 469 -15.53 1.73 -15.71
N ALA A 470 -14.37 2.11 -15.16
CA ALA A 470 -13.08 1.60 -15.62
C ALA A 470 -12.83 0.13 -15.21
N CYS A 471 -13.58 -0.34 -14.20
CA CYS A 471 -13.49 -1.71 -13.67
C CYS A 471 -14.82 -2.45 -13.78
N HIS A 472 -15.93 -1.76 -13.59
CA HIS A 472 -17.27 -2.35 -13.52
C HIS A 472 -18.12 -1.97 -14.74
N SER A 473 -18.84 -2.94 -15.28
CA SER A 473 -19.91 -2.67 -16.26
C SER A 473 -21.24 -2.47 -15.55
N ARG A 474 -22.11 -1.62 -16.11
CA ARG A 474 -23.52 -1.50 -15.75
C ARG A 474 -24.35 -1.27 -17.03
N GLY A 475 -25.17 -2.24 -17.41
CA GLY A 475 -25.71 -2.32 -18.75
C GLY A 475 -24.59 -2.34 -19.78
N ASP A 476 -24.66 -1.47 -20.76
CA ASP A 476 -23.66 -1.32 -21.84
C ASP A 476 -22.52 -0.35 -21.45
N LEU A 477 -22.57 0.23 -20.25
CA LEU A 477 -21.60 1.21 -19.81
C LEU A 477 -20.42 0.55 -19.10
N GLY A 478 -19.20 0.84 -19.54
CA GLY A 478 -17.95 0.50 -18.83
C GLY A 478 -17.54 -0.98 -18.88
N GLY A 479 -16.81 -1.38 -17.87
CA GLY A 479 -16.16 -2.69 -17.76
C GLY A 479 -14.69 -2.64 -18.14
N VAL A 480 -13.95 -3.70 -17.77
CA VAL A 480 -12.53 -3.82 -18.10
C VAL A 480 -12.34 -3.97 -19.61
N PRO A 481 -11.62 -3.04 -20.29
CA PRO A 481 -11.31 -3.15 -21.70
C PRO A 481 -10.58 -4.47 -22.03
N VAL A 482 -10.86 -5.03 -23.21
CA VAL A 482 -10.34 -6.35 -23.62
C VAL A 482 -8.82 -6.41 -23.56
N ASP A 483 -8.14 -5.35 -24.00
CA ASP A 483 -6.67 -5.21 -24.02
C ASP A 483 -6.04 -5.10 -22.62
N ARG A 484 -6.85 -4.88 -21.58
CA ARG A 484 -6.40 -4.77 -20.17
C ARG A 484 -6.77 -5.98 -19.31
N ARG A 485 -7.57 -6.91 -19.82
CA ARG A 485 -8.06 -8.06 -19.05
C ARG A 485 -6.94 -8.95 -18.52
N ASP A 486 -5.80 -9.03 -19.19
CA ASP A 486 -4.67 -9.87 -18.77
C ASP A 486 -3.97 -9.37 -17.51
N PHE A 487 -4.14 -8.10 -17.16
CA PHE A 487 -3.64 -7.54 -15.90
C PHE A 487 -4.54 -7.84 -14.71
N PHE A 488 -5.78 -8.23 -14.95
CA PHE A 488 -6.71 -8.64 -13.91
C PHE A 488 -6.52 -10.12 -13.65
N THR A 489 -5.95 -10.44 -12.51
CA THR A 489 -5.56 -11.81 -12.16
C THR A 489 -6.26 -12.27 -10.88
N GLY A 490 -6.38 -13.57 -10.73
CA GLY A 490 -6.91 -14.22 -9.54
C GLY A 490 -5.99 -15.35 -9.08
N THR A 491 -6.23 -15.84 -7.88
CA THR A 491 -5.45 -16.95 -7.29
C THR A 491 -6.00 -18.32 -7.65
N ASP A 492 -7.22 -18.40 -8.19
CA ASP A 492 -7.85 -19.64 -8.62
C ASP A 492 -8.27 -19.54 -10.10
N PRO A 493 -7.51 -20.17 -11.02
CA PRO A 493 -7.79 -20.11 -12.46
C PRO A 493 -9.08 -20.86 -12.83
N LEU A 494 -9.59 -21.76 -12.00
CA LEU A 494 -10.82 -22.52 -12.28
C LEU A 494 -12.06 -21.63 -12.27
N LEU A 495 -12.01 -20.46 -11.61
CA LEU A 495 -13.08 -19.50 -11.60
C LEU A 495 -13.19 -18.67 -12.90
N GLY A 496 -12.25 -18.81 -13.83
CA GLY A 496 -12.26 -18.04 -15.06
C GLY A 496 -12.34 -16.52 -14.82
N ASP A 497 -13.12 -15.80 -15.63
CA ASP A 497 -13.31 -14.36 -15.51
C ASP A 497 -13.99 -13.94 -14.19
N GLU A 498 -14.88 -14.75 -13.63
CA GLU A 498 -15.49 -14.47 -12.32
C GLU A 498 -14.46 -14.42 -11.18
N GLY A 499 -13.33 -15.13 -11.33
CA GLY A 499 -12.24 -15.18 -10.36
C GLY A 499 -11.23 -14.04 -10.47
N ARG A 500 -11.32 -13.20 -11.51
CA ARG A 500 -10.31 -12.18 -11.79
C ARG A 500 -10.87 -10.81 -12.20
N ILE A 501 -12.00 -10.77 -12.89
CA ILE A 501 -12.61 -9.52 -13.37
C ILE A 501 -13.55 -8.95 -12.29
N PRO A 502 -13.53 -7.62 -12.05
CA PRO A 502 -14.51 -6.98 -11.18
C PRO A 502 -15.95 -7.27 -11.61
N PRO A 503 -16.89 -7.48 -10.66
CA PRO A 503 -18.26 -7.87 -11.01
C PRO A 503 -19.01 -6.75 -11.72
N PRO A 504 -19.97 -7.10 -12.60
CA PRO A 504 -20.90 -6.12 -13.13
C PRO A 504 -21.79 -5.55 -12.01
N LEU A 505 -22.17 -4.28 -12.14
CA LEU A 505 -23.02 -3.55 -11.20
C LEU A 505 -24.49 -3.48 -11.63
N SER A 506 -24.86 -4.09 -12.76
CA SER A 506 -26.28 -4.22 -13.15
C SER A 506 -27.04 -5.00 -12.08
N GLY A 507 -28.11 -4.41 -11.55
CA GLY A 507 -28.93 -5.03 -10.51
C GLY A 507 -28.24 -5.16 -9.14
N VAL A 508 -27.13 -4.44 -8.89
CA VAL A 508 -26.37 -4.57 -7.64
C VAL A 508 -27.15 -4.08 -6.43
N GLY A 509 -28.01 -3.06 -6.58
CA GLY A 509 -28.87 -2.53 -5.52
C GLY A 509 -30.01 -3.47 -5.16
N ASP A 510 -30.45 -4.31 -6.10
CA ASP A 510 -31.38 -5.39 -5.83
C ASP A 510 -30.71 -6.56 -5.12
N LYS A 511 -29.46 -6.86 -5.49
CA LYS A 511 -28.66 -7.97 -4.97
C LYS A 511 -28.19 -7.77 -3.54
N LEU A 512 -27.62 -6.60 -3.23
CA LEU A 512 -26.89 -6.37 -1.99
C LEU A 512 -27.71 -5.60 -0.96
N GLN A 513 -27.54 -5.93 0.31
CA GLN A 513 -28.03 -5.12 1.42
C GLN A 513 -27.31 -3.79 1.49
N TYR A 514 -27.98 -2.76 2.02
CA TYR A 514 -27.44 -1.39 2.10
C TYR A 514 -26.09 -1.33 2.82
N ASP A 515 -25.99 -1.87 4.02
CA ASP A 515 -24.77 -1.81 4.85
C ASP A 515 -23.58 -2.51 4.18
N TRP A 516 -23.87 -3.57 3.42
CA TRP A 516 -22.82 -4.23 2.65
C TRP A 516 -22.37 -3.40 1.46
N LEU A 517 -23.32 -2.84 0.72
CA LEU A 517 -23.04 -2.04 -0.48
C LEU A 517 -22.32 -0.74 -0.12
N ASP A 518 -22.77 -0.04 0.92
CA ASP A 518 -22.11 1.17 1.47
C ASP A 518 -20.70 0.84 1.94
N GLY A 519 -20.53 -0.25 2.69
CA GLY A 519 -19.20 -0.71 3.14
C GLY A 519 -18.27 -1.09 1.99
N ALA A 520 -18.78 -1.65 0.89
CA ALA A 520 -17.98 -1.93 -0.30
C ALA A 520 -17.51 -0.64 -0.99
N ILE A 521 -18.38 0.35 -1.12
CA ILE A 521 -18.07 1.64 -1.76
C ILE A 521 -17.09 2.45 -0.91
N ARG A 522 -17.37 2.61 0.38
CA ARG A 522 -16.61 3.53 1.25
C ARG A 522 -15.32 2.93 1.80
N HIS A 523 -15.29 1.62 2.03
CA HIS A 523 -14.21 0.95 2.73
C HIS A 523 -13.56 -0.19 1.92
N GLY A 524 -13.97 -0.39 0.66
CA GLY A 524 -13.44 -1.47 -0.18
C GLY A 524 -13.75 -2.87 0.35
N ARG A 525 -14.86 -3.05 1.12
CA ARG A 525 -15.25 -4.35 1.66
C ARG A 525 -15.41 -5.37 0.54
N SER A 526 -14.76 -6.52 0.65
CA SER A 526 -14.78 -7.56 -0.38
C SER A 526 -14.91 -8.96 0.24
N VAL A 527 -15.58 -9.85 -0.45
CA VAL A 527 -15.67 -11.30 -0.13
C VAL A 527 -14.88 -12.17 -1.10
N ARG A 528 -14.19 -11.55 -2.08
CA ARG A 528 -13.48 -12.24 -3.14
C ARG A 528 -11.97 -12.20 -2.86
N ALA A 529 -11.52 -12.91 -1.83
CA ALA A 529 -10.12 -12.96 -1.45
C ALA A 529 -9.21 -13.54 -2.56
N TYR A 530 -9.79 -14.21 -3.54
CA TYR A 530 -9.08 -14.78 -4.69
C TYR A 530 -8.84 -13.79 -5.83
N VAL A 531 -9.46 -12.60 -5.83
CA VAL A 531 -9.22 -11.56 -6.83
C VAL A 531 -8.07 -10.65 -6.36
N ASN A 532 -7.03 -10.50 -7.18
CA ASN A 532 -5.88 -9.67 -6.82
C ASN A 532 -6.17 -8.16 -6.92
N THR A 533 -7.07 -7.77 -7.84
CA THR A 533 -7.49 -6.37 -7.99
C THR A 533 -8.35 -5.96 -6.80
N ARG A 534 -7.97 -4.85 -6.17
CA ARG A 534 -8.65 -4.33 -4.98
C ARG A 534 -9.77 -3.37 -5.36
N MET A 535 -10.90 -3.47 -4.66
CA MET A 535 -11.93 -2.44 -4.72
C MET A 535 -11.40 -1.18 -4.05
N PRO A 536 -11.37 -0.03 -4.75
CA PRO A 536 -10.94 1.23 -4.16
C PRO A 536 -11.85 1.72 -3.02
N HIS A 537 -11.29 2.52 -2.13
CA HIS A 537 -12.03 3.20 -1.07
C HIS A 537 -12.48 4.58 -1.56
N PHE A 538 -13.80 4.81 -1.53
CA PHE A 538 -14.40 6.08 -1.96
C PHE A 538 -15.12 6.78 -0.79
N ASN A 539 -14.43 7.03 0.29
CA ASN A 539 -14.99 7.79 1.42
C ASN A 539 -15.04 9.30 1.09
N HIS A 540 -15.91 9.66 0.16
CA HIS A 540 -16.08 11.01 -0.36
C HIS A 540 -17.55 11.44 -0.21
N PRO A 541 -17.85 12.71 0.20
CA PRO A 541 -19.23 13.16 0.39
C PRO A 541 -20.17 12.87 -0.80
N GLN A 542 -19.66 13.00 -2.02
CA GLN A 542 -20.43 12.76 -3.25
C GLN A 542 -20.71 11.29 -3.55
N THR A 543 -20.07 10.34 -2.84
CA THR A 543 -20.36 8.91 -2.98
C THR A 543 -21.30 8.38 -1.90
N LEU A 544 -21.69 9.23 -0.93
CA LEU A 544 -22.51 8.80 0.21
C LEU A 544 -23.91 8.34 -0.18
N SER A 545 -24.50 8.93 -1.23
CA SER A 545 -25.82 8.53 -1.70
C SER A 545 -25.80 7.33 -2.66
N LEU A 546 -24.62 6.94 -3.19
CA LEU A 546 -24.54 5.95 -4.27
C LEU A 546 -25.18 4.62 -3.92
N ALA A 547 -25.00 4.13 -2.68
CA ALA A 547 -25.60 2.87 -2.26
C ALA A 547 -27.14 2.94 -2.24
N SER A 548 -27.71 4.02 -1.71
CA SER A 548 -29.16 4.24 -1.69
C SER A 548 -29.73 4.47 -3.08
N ASP A 549 -29.01 5.19 -3.94
CA ASP A 549 -29.44 5.46 -5.32
C ASP A 549 -29.45 4.16 -6.15
N LEU A 550 -28.42 3.32 -6.02
CA LEU A 550 -28.36 2.00 -6.67
C LEU A 550 -29.54 1.12 -6.22
N ILE A 551 -29.87 1.12 -4.92
CA ILE A 551 -31.02 0.37 -4.40
C ILE A 551 -32.33 0.95 -4.96
N ALA A 552 -32.50 2.25 -4.99
CA ALA A 552 -33.72 2.88 -5.52
C ALA A 552 -33.96 2.55 -6.99
N VAL A 553 -32.89 2.44 -7.77
CA VAL A 553 -32.97 2.13 -9.21
C VAL A 553 -33.19 0.64 -9.47
N ASP A 554 -32.50 -0.23 -8.72
CA ASP A 554 -32.40 -1.66 -9.08
C ASP A 554 -33.43 -2.53 -8.37
N ARG A 555 -34.00 -2.09 -7.25
CA ARG A 555 -34.81 -2.93 -6.37
C ARG A 555 -36.03 -3.50 -7.08
N GLN A 556 -36.13 -4.83 -7.08
CA GLN A 556 -37.29 -5.58 -7.57
C GLN A 556 -37.98 -6.28 -6.40
N ALA A 557 -39.15 -5.81 -6.05
CA ALA A 557 -39.93 -6.48 -5.01
C ALA A 557 -40.47 -7.83 -5.56
N THR A 558 -40.06 -8.94 -4.98
CA THR A 558 -40.51 -10.27 -5.31
C THR A 558 -41.01 -10.96 -4.05
N ALA A 559 -42.20 -11.56 -4.12
CA ALA A 559 -42.72 -12.33 -3.01
C ALA A 559 -41.88 -13.61 -2.83
N VAL A 560 -41.20 -13.72 -1.72
CA VAL A 560 -40.50 -14.94 -1.32
C VAL A 560 -41.49 -15.88 -0.68
N PRO A 561 -41.53 -17.18 -1.06
CA PRO A 561 -42.42 -18.15 -0.41
C PRO A 561 -42.19 -18.18 1.10
N ARG A 562 -43.30 -18.17 1.86
CA ARG A 562 -43.17 -18.34 3.31
C ARG A 562 -42.75 -19.78 3.60
N LEU A 563 -41.75 -19.91 4.50
CA LEU A 563 -41.36 -21.24 4.98
C LEU A 563 -42.52 -21.89 5.74
N ILE A 564 -42.95 -23.08 5.33
CA ILE A 564 -44.03 -23.84 5.94
C ILE A 564 -43.50 -24.82 7.00
N HIS A 565 -42.26 -25.21 6.94
CA HIS A 565 -41.59 -26.08 7.87
C HIS A 565 -41.05 -25.32 9.10
N ASP A 566 -40.93 -26.02 10.23
CA ASP A 566 -40.32 -25.44 11.42
C ASP A 566 -38.85 -25.14 11.18
N SER A 567 -38.30 -24.17 11.94
CA SER A 567 -36.93 -23.65 11.78
C SER A 567 -35.84 -24.74 11.93
N LYS A 568 -36.06 -25.77 12.77
CA LYS A 568 -35.10 -26.87 12.96
C LYS A 568 -35.07 -27.78 11.73
N THR A 569 -36.22 -28.14 11.20
CA THR A 569 -36.36 -28.95 9.97
C THR A 569 -35.73 -28.21 8.79
N ALA A 570 -36.02 -26.92 8.64
CA ALA A 570 -35.48 -26.11 7.58
C ALA A 570 -33.94 -26.02 7.64
N ARG A 571 -33.38 -25.72 8.82
CA ARG A 571 -31.91 -25.66 9.00
C ARG A 571 -31.22 -26.98 8.73
N SER A 572 -31.87 -28.11 9.19
CA SER A 572 -31.33 -29.44 8.91
C SER A 572 -31.33 -29.76 7.42
N ALA A 573 -32.39 -29.39 6.70
CA ALA A 573 -32.48 -29.58 5.25
C ALA A 573 -31.44 -28.72 4.51
N GLY A 574 -31.28 -27.43 4.89
CA GLY A 574 -30.30 -26.55 4.33
C GLY A 574 -28.84 -27.04 4.53
N HIS A 575 -28.54 -27.55 5.73
CA HIS A 575 -27.26 -28.16 6.04
C HIS A 575 -26.98 -29.39 5.16
N GLN A 576 -27.94 -30.28 4.98
CA GLN A 576 -27.79 -31.47 4.14
C GLN A 576 -27.59 -31.11 2.68
N MET A 577 -28.38 -30.16 2.14
CA MET A 577 -28.27 -29.68 0.76
C MET A 577 -26.88 -29.07 0.47
N ALA A 578 -26.30 -28.33 1.41
CA ALA A 578 -25.00 -27.69 1.22
C ALA A 578 -23.84 -28.71 1.14
N GLY A 579 -24.01 -29.91 1.71
CA GLY A 579 -22.98 -30.95 1.79
C GLY A 579 -22.72 -31.68 0.46
N VAL A 580 -21.61 -32.46 0.42
CA VAL A 580 -21.15 -33.21 -0.77
C VAL A 580 -22.12 -34.31 -1.19
N GLY A 581 -23.01 -34.75 -0.33
CA GLY A 581 -23.99 -35.79 -0.62
C GLY A 581 -25.22 -35.32 -1.41
N MET A 582 -25.47 -33.99 -1.55
CA MET A 582 -26.64 -33.43 -2.20
C MET A 582 -26.32 -32.38 -3.26
N LEU A 583 -26.55 -31.07 -3.00
CA LEU A 583 -26.31 -30.01 -3.98
C LEU A 583 -24.83 -29.62 -4.08
N GLN A 584 -24.00 -30.09 -3.19
CA GLN A 584 -22.54 -30.00 -3.25
C GLN A 584 -22.00 -28.58 -3.26
N CYS A 585 -22.70 -27.63 -2.62
CA CYS A 585 -22.26 -26.21 -2.56
C CYS A 585 -20.79 -26.06 -2.11
N VAL A 586 -20.37 -26.92 -1.18
CA VAL A 586 -19.00 -26.91 -0.61
C VAL A 586 -17.93 -27.46 -1.56
N LEU A 587 -18.27 -27.97 -2.75
CA LEU A 587 -17.29 -28.27 -3.78
C LEU A 587 -16.71 -26.97 -4.38
N CYS A 588 -17.50 -25.89 -4.38
CA CYS A 588 -17.11 -24.62 -4.98
C CYS A 588 -16.97 -23.51 -3.95
N HIS A 589 -17.75 -23.50 -2.88
CA HIS A 589 -17.80 -22.41 -1.91
C HIS A 589 -17.01 -22.71 -0.65
N ASP A 590 -16.22 -21.73 -0.20
CA ASP A 590 -15.66 -21.74 1.14
C ASP A 590 -16.82 -21.67 2.17
N PHE A 591 -16.59 -22.16 3.36
CA PHE A 591 -17.54 -22.11 4.45
C PHE A 591 -16.84 -21.81 5.77
N ASN A 592 -17.19 -20.69 6.40
CA ASN A 592 -16.59 -20.23 7.64
C ASN A 592 -15.06 -20.28 7.60
N GLN A 593 -14.48 -19.60 6.60
CA GLN A 593 -13.04 -19.51 6.31
C GLN A 593 -12.38 -20.87 5.98
N LYS A 594 -13.12 -21.94 5.93
CA LYS A 594 -12.61 -23.23 5.49
C LYS A 594 -12.73 -23.34 3.97
N GLN A 595 -11.64 -23.73 3.34
CA GLN A 595 -11.60 -23.87 1.88
C GLN A 595 -12.56 -24.95 1.41
N SER A 596 -13.22 -24.67 0.30
CA SER A 596 -13.98 -25.62 -0.50
C SER A 596 -13.16 -26.87 -0.87
N VAL A 597 -13.86 -27.92 -1.25
CA VAL A 597 -13.24 -29.19 -1.65
C VAL A 597 -12.58 -29.10 -3.04
N GLY A 598 -13.12 -28.26 -3.94
CA GLY A 598 -12.66 -28.05 -5.31
C GLY A 598 -12.21 -26.62 -5.57
N MET A 599 -12.88 -25.92 -6.51
CA MET A 599 -12.57 -24.50 -6.79
C MET A 599 -12.93 -23.61 -5.62
N ARG A 600 -12.27 -22.47 -5.51
CA ARG A 600 -12.41 -21.59 -4.36
C ARG A 600 -13.30 -20.39 -4.67
N ALA A 601 -14.62 -20.52 -4.46
CA ALA A 601 -15.58 -19.42 -4.55
C ALA A 601 -15.83 -18.73 -3.19
N MET A 602 -16.75 -17.76 -3.17
CA MET A 602 -17.07 -16.96 -1.98
C MET A 602 -17.52 -17.82 -0.78
N ASP A 603 -17.16 -17.37 0.43
CA ASP A 603 -17.58 -18.00 1.68
C ASP A 603 -19.10 -17.85 1.90
N LEU A 604 -19.80 -18.97 2.12
CA LEU A 604 -21.25 -19.00 2.23
C LEU A 604 -21.78 -18.36 3.51
N VAL A 605 -21.03 -18.33 4.61
CA VAL A 605 -21.50 -17.75 5.88
C VAL A 605 -21.73 -16.26 5.80
N THR A 606 -21.18 -15.57 4.80
CA THR A 606 -21.40 -14.14 4.57
C THR A 606 -22.67 -13.84 3.75
N THR A 607 -23.39 -14.86 3.31
CA THR A 607 -24.48 -14.73 2.33
C THR A 607 -25.61 -13.88 2.88
N THR A 608 -26.09 -14.16 4.08
CA THR A 608 -27.26 -13.50 4.67
C THR A 608 -27.00 -12.08 5.14
N ASP A 609 -25.74 -11.73 5.47
CA ASP A 609 -25.34 -10.36 5.80
C ASP A 609 -25.16 -9.49 4.55
N ARG A 610 -24.98 -10.12 3.40
CA ARG A 610 -24.61 -9.47 2.16
C ARG A 610 -25.75 -9.36 1.16
N LEU A 611 -26.50 -10.42 0.98
CA LEU A 611 -27.52 -10.52 -0.07
C LEU A 611 -28.92 -10.18 0.45
N ASN A 612 -29.73 -9.62 -0.44
CA ASN A 612 -31.18 -9.54 -0.23
C ASN A 612 -31.80 -10.94 -0.40
N ARG A 613 -32.71 -11.31 0.51
CA ARG A 613 -33.32 -12.63 0.53
C ARG A 613 -34.14 -12.95 -0.73
N ASP A 614 -34.87 -11.98 -1.25
CA ASP A 614 -35.66 -12.10 -2.47
C ASP A 614 -34.78 -12.23 -3.72
N TRP A 615 -33.67 -11.49 -3.79
CA TRP A 615 -32.67 -11.68 -4.84
C TRP A 615 -32.02 -13.05 -4.76
N PHE A 616 -31.62 -13.50 -3.56
CA PHE A 616 -31.04 -14.82 -3.35
C PHE A 616 -31.98 -15.91 -3.81
N HIS A 617 -33.27 -15.80 -3.48
CA HIS A 617 -34.28 -16.78 -3.88
C HIS A 617 -34.37 -16.92 -5.41
N ARG A 618 -34.45 -15.79 -6.14
CA ARG A 618 -34.48 -15.78 -7.61
C ARG A 618 -33.19 -16.31 -8.22
N TYR A 619 -32.05 -15.89 -7.67
CA TYR A 619 -30.75 -16.32 -8.13
C TYR A 619 -30.50 -17.82 -7.98
N MET A 620 -30.96 -18.42 -6.89
CA MET A 620 -30.83 -19.86 -6.68
C MET A 620 -31.70 -20.68 -7.66
N LEU A 621 -32.84 -20.16 -8.05
CA LEU A 621 -33.73 -20.83 -9.03
C LEU A 621 -33.20 -20.69 -10.46
N ASP A 622 -32.68 -19.53 -10.84
CA ASP A 622 -32.14 -19.25 -12.17
C ASP A 622 -30.92 -18.31 -12.11
N PRO A 623 -29.73 -18.90 -11.88
CA PRO A 623 -28.50 -18.10 -11.76
C PRO A 623 -28.11 -17.34 -13.03
N GLU A 624 -28.32 -17.97 -14.20
CA GLU A 624 -27.87 -17.42 -15.50
C GLU A 624 -28.66 -16.17 -15.91
N SER A 625 -29.96 -16.11 -15.61
CA SER A 625 -30.81 -14.95 -15.93
C SER A 625 -30.36 -13.70 -15.15
N LEU A 626 -29.92 -13.87 -13.90
CA LEU A 626 -29.47 -12.74 -13.05
C LEU A 626 -27.98 -12.45 -13.17
N ARG A 627 -27.20 -13.44 -13.62
CA ARG A 627 -25.76 -13.29 -13.87
C ARG A 627 -25.33 -14.09 -15.09
N PRO A 628 -25.48 -13.55 -16.28
CA PRO A 628 -25.03 -14.19 -17.51
C PRO A 628 -23.54 -14.59 -17.44
N GLY A 629 -23.23 -15.82 -17.82
CA GLY A 629 -21.89 -16.37 -17.78
C GLY A 629 -21.39 -16.79 -16.38
N THR A 630 -22.29 -16.90 -15.40
CA THR A 630 -21.93 -17.44 -14.08
C THR A 630 -21.61 -18.93 -14.14
N GLN A 631 -20.66 -19.38 -13.33
CA GLN A 631 -20.35 -20.81 -13.17
C GLN A 631 -21.27 -21.50 -12.14
N MET A 632 -22.13 -20.75 -11.47
CA MET A 632 -23.12 -21.31 -10.55
C MET A 632 -24.15 -22.14 -11.32
N LEU A 633 -24.30 -23.39 -10.91
CA LEU A 633 -25.24 -24.32 -11.55
C LEU A 633 -26.69 -24.02 -11.18
N ALA A 634 -27.60 -24.28 -12.10
CA ALA A 634 -29.03 -24.29 -11.81
C ALA A 634 -29.43 -25.63 -11.16
N PHE A 635 -29.77 -25.59 -9.88
CA PHE A 635 -30.15 -26.79 -9.10
C PHE A 635 -31.63 -27.09 -9.16
N TRP A 636 -32.43 -26.18 -9.69
CA TRP A 636 -33.89 -26.33 -9.86
C TRP A 636 -34.27 -25.99 -11.30
N PRO A 637 -33.83 -26.79 -12.31
CA PRO A 637 -34.15 -26.52 -13.70
C PRO A 637 -35.67 -26.52 -13.90
N ASP A 638 -36.19 -25.48 -14.56
CA ASP A 638 -37.63 -25.25 -14.75
C ASP A 638 -38.45 -25.27 -13.44
N GLY A 639 -37.84 -24.87 -12.33
CA GLY A 639 -38.47 -24.89 -11.00
C GLY A 639 -38.65 -26.29 -10.41
N ARG A 640 -38.03 -27.34 -10.98
CA ARG A 640 -38.14 -28.74 -10.49
C ARG A 640 -36.95 -29.08 -9.60
N SER A 641 -37.24 -29.65 -8.43
CA SER A 641 -36.21 -30.10 -7.50
C SER A 641 -35.47 -31.34 -8.04
N LEU A 642 -34.11 -31.31 -7.93
CA LEU A 642 -33.26 -32.50 -8.14
C LEU A 642 -33.24 -33.44 -6.93
N ILE A 643 -33.83 -33.06 -5.80
CA ILE A 643 -33.89 -33.83 -4.54
C ILE A 643 -35.34 -33.86 -4.03
N PRO A 644 -36.25 -34.56 -4.73
CA PRO A 644 -37.70 -34.53 -4.45
C PRO A 644 -38.06 -35.09 -3.09
N GLU A 645 -37.20 -35.87 -2.46
CA GLU A 645 -37.39 -36.46 -1.13
C GLU A 645 -37.23 -35.46 0.03
N LEU A 646 -36.66 -34.27 -0.22
CA LEU A 646 -36.42 -33.27 0.79
C LEU A 646 -37.44 -32.13 0.69
N LEU A 647 -38.17 -31.82 1.77
CA LEU A 647 -39.17 -30.76 1.84
C LEU A 647 -40.22 -30.86 0.74
N ASP A 648 -40.74 -32.11 0.52
CA ASP A 648 -41.75 -32.46 -0.48
C ASP A 648 -41.37 -32.11 -1.95
N GLY A 649 -40.06 -31.90 -2.21
CA GLY A 649 -39.58 -31.53 -3.52
C GLY A 649 -39.90 -30.08 -3.93
N ASP A 650 -40.41 -29.26 -3.02
CA ASP A 650 -40.74 -27.86 -3.30
C ASP A 650 -39.47 -27.01 -3.40
N ALA A 651 -39.18 -26.56 -4.62
CA ALA A 651 -37.99 -25.76 -4.91
C ALA A 651 -37.93 -24.48 -4.05
N GLY A 652 -39.05 -23.80 -3.85
CA GLY A 652 -39.12 -22.57 -3.05
C GLY A 652 -38.78 -22.83 -1.58
N GLN A 653 -39.34 -23.93 -1.01
CA GLN A 653 -39.03 -24.32 0.37
C GLN A 653 -37.57 -24.75 0.54
N GLN A 654 -37.03 -25.47 -0.43
CA GLN A 654 -35.63 -25.87 -0.42
C GLN A 654 -34.66 -24.66 -0.45
N VAL A 655 -34.91 -23.69 -1.30
CA VAL A 655 -34.12 -22.44 -1.34
C VAL A 655 -34.25 -21.68 -0.01
N GLN A 656 -35.44 -21.57 0.54
CA GLN A 656 -35.66 -20.96 1.86
C GLN A 656 -34.94 -21.68 2.98
N ALA A 657 -34.88 -23.01 2.93
CA ALA A 657 -34.17 -23.81 3.92
C ALA A 657 -32.67 -23.57 3.89
N ILE A 658 -32.05 -23.39 2.69
CA ILE A 658 -30.63 -23.00 2.56
C ILE A 658 -30.43 -21.62 3.18
N TRP A 659 -31.33 -20.67 2.89
CA TRP A 659 -31.24 -19.34 3.50
C TRP A 659 -31.24 -19.40 5.03
N HIS A 660 -32.21 -20.10 5.61
CA HIS A 660 -32.33 -20.28 7.06
C HIS A 660 -31.16 -21.00 7.71
N TYR A 661 -30.53 -21.91 6.99
CA TYR A 661 -29.31 -22.54 7.46
C TYR A 661 -28.13 -21.53 7.48
N LEU A 662 -28.01 -20.70 6.46
CA LEU A 662 -26.94 -19.69 6.36
C LEU A 662 -27.15 -18.51 7.32
N GLU A 663 -28.38 -18.27 7.82
CA GLU A 663 -28.64 -17.25 8.87
C GLU A 663 -27.91 -17.54 10.18
N ASP A 664 -27.48 -18.75 10.44
CA ASP A 664 -26.66 -19.08 11.59
C ASP A 664 -25.21 -18.54 11.47
N GLY A 665 -24.80 -18.05 10.28
CA GLY A 665 -23.53 -17.41 10.02
C GLY A 665 -22.35 -18.27 10.48
N GLU A 666 -21.40 -17.71 11.21
CA GLU A 666 -20.24 -18.43 11.72
C GLU A 666 -20.56 -19.56 12.71
N LYS A 667 -21.79 -19.57 13.28
CA LYS A 667 -22.26 -20.60 14.18
C LYS A 667 -22.88 -21.80 13.45
N ALA A 668 -23.09 -21.70 12.15
CA ALA A 668 -23.66 -22.76 11.34
C ALA A 668 -22.81 -24.04 11.41
N VAL A 669 -23.48 -25.18 11.51
CA VAL A 669 -22.81 -26.49 11.48
C VAL A 669 -22.15 -26.68 10.12
N PHE A 670 -20.91 -27.15 10.09
CA PHE A 670 -20.19 -27.37 8.82
C PHE A 670 -20.91 -28.40 7.96
N PRO A 671 -21.13 -28.15 6.66
CA PRO A 671 -21.72 -29.10 5.76
C PRO A 671 -20.85 -30.36 5.64
N GLU A 672 -21.52 -31.49 5.29
CA GLU A 672 -20.81 -32.73 4.99
C GLU A 672 -19.76 -32.50 3.90
N GLY A 673 -18.56 -33.09 4.09
CA GLY A 673 -17.39 -32.88 3.21
C GLY A 673 -16.45 -31.77 3.67
N LEU A 674 -16.94 -30.80 4.43
CA LEU A 674 -16.12 -29.80 5.11
C LEU A 674 -16.10 -29.97 6.63
N SER A 675 -16.21 -31.19 7.12
CA SER A 675 -16.15 -31.46 8.56
C SER A 675 -14.93 -30.77 9.18
N ARG A 676 -15.09 -30.19 10.36
CA ARG A 676 -13.98 -29.72 11.17
C ARG A 676 -12.98 -30.85 11.27
N GLN A 677 -11.83 -30.74 10.64
CA GLN A 677 -10.80 -31.75 10.77
C GLN A 677 -10.40 -31.79 12.23
N GLN A 678 -10.29 -32.98 12.82
CA GLN A 678 -9.96 -33.22 14.22
C GLN A 678 -8.64 -32.60 14.72
N LYS A 679 -7.95 -31.81 13.88
CA LYS A 679 -6.63 -31.20 14.12
C LYS A 679 -6.64 -29.68 14.28
N GLU A 680 -7.80 -29.05 14.10
CA GLU A 680 -7.97 -27.63 14.44
C GLU A 680 -8.12 -27.50 15.97
N LEU A 681 -7.35 -26.60 16.55
CA LEU A 681 -7.41 -26.27 17.97
C LEU A 681 -8.47 -25.20 18.18
N ILE A 682 -9.57 -25.56 18.81
CA ILE A 682 -10.69 -24.65 19.07
C ILE A 682 -10.63 -24.21 20.53
N VAL A 683 -10.46 -22.90 20.73
CA VAL A 683 -10.39 -22.32 22.07
C VAL A 683 -11.80 -22.28 22.66
N GLY A 684 -11.97 -22.85 23.84
CA GLY A 684 -13.22 -22.86 24.62
C GLY A 684 -13.18 -21.87 25.78
N GLY A 685 -13.62 -22.29 26.96
CA GLY A 685 -13.58 -21.49 28.20
C GLY A 685 -12.23 -21.32 28.84
N GLU A 686 -11.22 -22.10 28.41
CA GLU A 686 -9.85 -22.07 28.90
C GLU A 686 -8.87 -21.78 27.75
N ALA A 687 -7.70 -21.24 28.08
CA ALA A 687 -6.66 -20.99 27.11
C ALA A 687 -6.03 -22.29 26.59
N ILE A 688 -5.67 -22.29 25.31
CA ILE A 688 -4.91 -23.39 24.69
C ILE A 688 -3.48 -22.96 24.49
N VAL A 689 -2.52 -23.70 25.01
CA VAL A 689 -1.09 -23.49 24.76
C VAL A 689 -0.60 -24.52 23.75
N TYR A 690 -0.13 -24.09 22.58
CA TYR A 690 0.41 -24.94 21.55
C TYR A 690 1.90 -24.64 21.31
N ARG A 691 2.75 -25.68 21.25
CA ARG A 691 4.20 -25.54 21.06
C ARG A 691 4.64 -26.21 19.77
N GLY A 692 5.43 -25.51 18.95
CA GLY A 692 5.94 -26.08 17.73
C GLY A 692 6.55 -25.05 16.78
N LYS A 693 6.84 -25.48 15.53
CA LYS A 693 7.35 -24.61 14.48
C LYS A 693 6.23 -23.73 13.94
N LEU A 694 6.18 -22.50 14.42
CA LEU A 694 5.18 -21.53 14.04
C LEU A 694 5.74 -20.52 13.01
N TRP A 695 4.85 -20.06 12.11
CA TRP A 695 5.18 -18.97 11.22
C TRP A 695 5.54 -17.72 12.04
N GLU A 696 6.63 -17.03 11.69
CA GLU A 696 7.22 -15.89 12.39
C GLU A 696 7.67 -16.11 13.85
N ALA A 697 7.16 -17.12 14.58
CA ALA A 697 7.61 -17.45 15.95
C ALA A 697 8.64 -18.59 15.99
N GLY A 698 9.16 -19.01 14.85
CA GLY A 698 10.29 -19.91 14.75
C GLY A 698 10.05 -21.36 15.19
N PHE A 699 11.15 -22.09 15.44
CA PHE A 699 11.10 -23.51 15.80
C PHE A 699 10.63 -23.78 17.23
N ARG A 700 10.78 -22.81 18.12
CA ARG A 700 10.37 -22.87 19.53
C ARG A 700 9.20 -21.94 19.83
N GLY A 701 8.32 -21.80 18.84
CA GLY A 701 7.13 -20.98 18.98
C GLY A 701 6.16 -21.54 20.01
N ILE A 702 5.58 -20.67 20.83
CA ILE A 702 4.53 -20.94 21.79
C ILE A 702 3.33 -20.09 21.39
N ALA A 703 2.29 -20.72 20.83
CA ALA A 703 1.05 -20.04 20.52
C ALA A 703 0.06 -20.22 21.66
N VAL A 704 -0.66 -19.16 22.00
CA VAL A 704 -1.66 -19.16 23.05
C VAL A 704 -2.97 -18.63 22.50
N GLY A 705 -3.99 -19.47 22.53
CA GLY A 705 -5.35 -19.12 22.19
C GLY A 705 -6.10 -18.73 23.44
N LEU A 706 -6.62 -17.50 23.48
CA LEU A 706 -7.38 -16.99 24.63
C LEU A 706 -8.88 -17.05 24.36
N PRO A 707 -9.72 -17.31 25.37
CA PRO A 707 -11.18 -17.43 25.23
C PRO A 707 -11.86 -16.17 24.65
N GLU A 708 -11.28 -15.02 24.86
CA GLU A 708 -11.76 -13.71 24.36
C GLU A 708 -11.60 -13.54 22.83
N GLY A 709 -11.08 -14.60 22.13
CA GLY A 709 -10.92 -14.58 20.67
C GLY A 709 -9.74 -13.74 20.17
N VAL A 710 -8.85 -13.32 21.08
CA VAL A 710 -7.54 -12.73 20.76
C VAL A 710 -6.45 -13.72 21.11
N HIS A 711 -5.44 -13.84 20.26
CA HIS A 711 -4.43 -14.86 20.37
C HIS A 711 -3.04 -14.27 20.14
N TYR A 712 -2.02 -14.94 20.64
CA TYR A 712 -0.64 -14.53 20.43
C TYR A 712 0.31 -15.71 20.21
N ALA A 713 1.47 -15.45 19.64
CA ALA A 713 2.58 -16.36 19.59
C ALA A 713 3.86 -15.71 20.12
N PHE A 714 4.51 -16.42 21.03
CA PHE A 714 5.81 -16.05 21.61
C PHE A 714 6.92 -16.90 20.99
N ASP A 715 8.00 -16.28 20.58
CA ASP A 715 9.21 -16.96 20.13
C ASP A 715 10.12 -17.20 21.32
N ALA A 716 10.07 -18.43 21.86
CA ALA A 716 10.90 -18.82 23.01
C ALA A 716 12.39 -18.97 22.65
N GLN A 717 12.75 -18.85 21.38
CA GLN A 717 14.14 -18.84 20.92
C GLN A 717 14.69 -17.41 20.88
N GLU A 718 13.94 -16.46 20.40
CA GLU A 718 14.34 -15.06 20.33
C GLU A 718 13.87 -14.24 21.55
N LEU A 719 13.06 -14.81 22.45
CA LEU A 719 12.49 -14.18 23.66
C LEU A 719 11.67 -12.93 23.31
N ARG A 720 10.71 -13.09 22.44
CA ARG A 720 9.89 -12.00 21.93
C ARG A 720 8.44 -12.39 21.72
N LEU A 721 7.56 -11.42 21.80
CA LEU A 721 6.25 -11.51 21.21
C LEU A 721 6.40 -11.49 19.68
N ALA A 722 5.91 -12.52 19.01
CA ALA A 722 6.11 -12.68 17.57
C ALA A 722 4.88 -12.32 16.72
N LEU A 723 3.68 -12.67 17.21
CA LEU A 723 2.42 -12.55 16.50
C LEU A 723 1.28 -12.19 17.44
N LEU A 724 0.33 -11.40 16.94
CA LEU A 724 -1.03 -11.27 17.46
C LEU A 724 -2.03 -11.57 16.34
N TRP A 725 -3.21 -12.14 16.67
CA TRP A 725 -4.32 -12.30 15.72
C TRP A 725 -5.66 -12.48 16.44
N LYS A 726 -6.75 -12.34 15.70
CA LYS A 726 -8.13 -12.49 16.20
C LYS A 726 -8.86 -13.65 15.54
N GLY A 727 -9.86 -14.19 16.21
CA GLY A 727 -10.80 -15.18 15.66
C GLY A 727 -10.31 -16.62 15.81
N ARG A 728 -10.16 -17.37 14.70
CA ARG A 728 -9.78 -18.81 14.76
C ARG A 728 -8.32 -18.97 15.19
N PHE A 729 -8.03 -20.00 16.01
CA PHE A 729 -6.71 -20.18 16.58
C PHE A 729 -5.71 -20.83 15.61
N LEU A 730 -5.59 -22.15 15.60
CA LEU A 730 -4.58 -22.87 14.81
C LEU A 730 -5.10 -24.20 14.26
N ASP A 731 -4.55 -24.65 13.11
CA ASP A 731 -4.68 -26.03 12.62
C ASP A 731 -3.35 -26.77 12.80
N ALA A 732 -3.33 -27.72 13.70
CA ALA A 732 -2.15 -28.52 14.04
C ALA A 732 -1.80 -29.59 13.00
N ARG A 733 -2.55 -29.72 11.89
CA ARG A 733 -2.40 -30.77 10.88
C ARG A 733 -0.99 -30.87 10.32
N ALA A 734 -0.38 -29.72 10.04
CA ALA A 734 0.97 -29.68 9.48
C ALA A 734 2.03 -30.35 10.36
N HIS A 735 1.82 -30.37 11.69
CA HIS A 735 2.69 -31.09 12.60
C HIS A 735 2.28 -32.54 12.86
N TRP A 736 0.99 -32.79 13.00
CA TRP A 736 0.49 -34.13 13.37
C TRP A 736 0.44 -35.10 12.18
N SER A 737 0.48 -34.60 10.94
CA SER A 737 0.48 -35.42 9.73
C SER A 737 1.81 -35.47 8.98
N SER A 738 2.81 -34.62 9.31
CA SER A 738 4.05 -34.47 8.55
C SER A 738 5.30 -34.51 9.44
N GLN A 739 5.29 -35.33 10.47
CA GLN A 739 6.43 -35.52 11.40
C GLN A 739 6.97 -34.21 11.98
N GLY A 740 6.11 -33.19 12.17
CA GLY A 740 6.48 -31.91 12.74
C GLY A 740 7.22 -30.94 11.80
N MET A 741 7.37 -31.27 10.53
CA MET A 741 8.15 -30.46 9.58
C MET A 741 7.39 -29.27 8.99
N GLY A 742 6.07 -29.23 9.08
CA GLY A 742 5.27 -28.13 8.54
C GLY A 742 5.39 -26.84 9.35
N ARG A 743 5.12 -25.70 8.72
CA ARG A 743 4.94 -24.41 9.41
C ARG A 743 3.45 -24.17 9.64
N ILE A 744 3.07 -24.00 10.91
CA ILE A 744 1.70 -23.64 11.27
C ILE A 744 1.56 -22.12 11.22
N ARG A 745 0.45 -21.66 10.65
CA ARG A 745 0.05 -20.25 10.58
C ARG A 745 -1.23 -20.02 11.38
N PRO A 746 -1.45 -18.78 11.86
CA PRO A 746 -2.76 -18.39 12.37
C PRO A 746 -3.88 -18.70 11.37
N LEU A 747 -5.02 -19.20 11.87
CA LEU A 747 -6.23 -19.39 11.06
C LEU A 747 -7.13 -18.16 11.06
N GLY A 748 -6.95 -17.27 12.03
CA GLY A 748 -7.74 -16.06 12.21
C GLY A 748 -7.32 -14.91 11.30
N GLN A 749 -7.84 -13.74 11.61
CA GLN A 749 -7.66 -12.50 10.86
C GLN A 749 -6.92 -11.43 11.68
N ASP A 750 -6.69 -10.27 11.08
CA ASP A 750 -6.00 -9.13 11.71
C ASP A 750 -4.65 -9.53 12.33
N VAL A 751 -3.84 -10.25 11.54
CA VAL A 751 -2.56 -10.77 11.99
C VAL A 751 -1.52 -9.65 12.03
N ILE A 752 -0.99 -9.36 13.23
CA ILE A 752 0.10 -8.42 13.47
C ILE A 752 1.40 -9.20 13.69
N THR A 753 2.47 -8.78 13.02
CA THR A 753 3.82 -9.34 13.20
C THR A 753 4.71 -8.36 13.96
N PHE A 754 5.57 -8.88 14.83
CA PHE A 754 6.55 -8.10 15.59
C PHE A 754 7.97 -8.33 15.08
N PRO A 755 8.89 -7.37 15.32
CA PRO A 755 10.26 -7.43 14.81
C PRO A 755 11.07 -8.59 15.41
N ARG A 756 12.07 -9.06 14.68
CA ARG A 756 12.98 -10.11 15.08
C ARG A 756 13.96 -9.64 16.18
N GLY A 757 14.45 -10.57 16.98
CA GLY A 757 15.36 -10.33 18.10
C GLY A 757 14.64 -10.17 19.43
N PRO A 758 15.34 -10.25 20.57
CA PRO A 758 14.74 -10.19 21.90
C PRO A 758 13.93 -8.91 22.11
N ASP A 759 12.79 -9.01 22.81
CA ASP A 759 12.00 -7.81 23.13
C ASP A 759 12.72 -6.90 24.12
N ILE A 760 13.39 -7.49 25.12
CA ILE A 760 14.11 -6.75 26.16
C ILE A 760 15.62 -6.93 25.96
N VAL A 761 16.33 -5.82 25.80
CA VAL A 761 17.78 -5.81 25.60
C VAL A 761 18.47 -4.77 26.47
N PHE A 762 19.74 -5.05 26.79
CA PHE A 762 20.64 -4.09 27.37
C PHE A 762 21.38 -3.33 26.27
N LEU A 763 21.32 -1.99 26.30
CA LEU A 763 22.02 -1.13 25.38
C LEU A 763 22.93 -0.17 26.15
N THR A 764 24.17 -0.07 25.72
CA THR A 764 25.12 0.90 26.28
C THR A 764 24.81 2.32 25.86
N ASP A 765 24.19 2.46 24.71
CA ASP A 765 23.72 3.71 24.12
C ASP A 765 22.43 3.49 23.35
N VAL A 766 21.58 4.51 23.23
CA VAL A 766 20.36 4.50 22.44
C VAL A 766 20.62 4.38 20.93
N PHE A 767 21.84 4.68 20.48
CA PHE A 767 22.26 4.53 19.10
C PHE A 767 22.76 3.12 18.76
N CYS A 768 22.99 2.26 19.78
CA CYS A 768 23.36 0.87 19.54
C CYS A 768 22.29 0.16 18.70
N PRO A 769 22.66 -0.64 17.69
CA PRO A 769 21.71 -1.41 16.93
C PRO A 769 21.03 -2.44 17.85
N TRP A 770 19.73 -2.65 17.62
CA TRP A 770 19.00 -3.72 18.30
C TRP A 770 19.63 -5.06 17.92
N PRO A 771 19.97 -5.93 18.88
CA PRO A 771 20.54 -7.22 18.55
C PRO A 771 19.56 -8.00 17.68
N GLY A 772 19.96 -8.31 16.45
CA GLY A 772 19.15 -9.03 15.48
C GLY A 772 18.89 -10.46 15.93
N GLY A 773 17.69 -10.95 15.71
CA GLY A 773 17.38 -12.35 15.82
C GLY A 773 18.16 -13.14 14.75
N ARG A 774 18.94 -14.12 15.14
CA ARG A 774 19.68 -14.96 14.22
C ARG A 774 18.76 -15.98 13.55
N GLN A 775 18.89 -16.17 12.26
CA GLN A 775 18.20 -17.27 11.56
C GLN A 775 18.63 -18.65 12.06
N ASP A 776 19.81 -18.77 12.63
CA ASP A 776 20.41 -19.98 13.20
C ASP A 776 20.09 -20.20 14.68
N GLY A 777 19.36 -19.30 15.33
CA GLY A 777 18.87 -19.46 16.68
C GLY A 777 19.89 -19.25 17.79
N VAL A 778 21.01 -18.58 17.52
CA VAL A 778 21.99 -18.25 18.57
C VAL A 778 21.50 -17.02 19.33
N ARG A 779 21.25 -17.15 20.60
CA ARG A 779 20.84 -16.09 21.52
C ARG A 779 22.03 -15.24 21.94
N PRO A 780 21.82 -13.99 22.33
CA PRO A 780 22.85 -13.27 23.07
C PRO A 780 23.26 -14.03 24.32
N PRO A 781 24.53 -13.95 24.74
CA PRO A 781 24.96 -14.57 25.97
C PRO A 781 24.07 -14.18 27.16
N GLY A 782 23.74 -15.13 28.02
CA GLY A 782 22.87 -14.90 29.18
C GLY A 782 21.36 -14.94 28.90
N TYR A 783 20.93 -14.85 27.64
CA TYR A 783 19.50 -14.89 27.30
C TYR A 783 18.98 -16.32 27.27
N ARG A 784 17.99 -16.63 28.13
CA ARG A 784 17.51 -18.00 28.29
C ARG A 784 16.02 -18.05 28.56
N PHE A 785 15.26 -18.79 27.74
CA PHE A 785 13.90 -19.18 28.06
C PHE A 785 13.92 -20.26 29.16
N ARG A 786 13.24 -20.01 30.27
CA ARG A 786 13.18 -20.91 31.43
C ARG A 786 11.98 -21.84 31.44
N GLY A 787 10.92 -21.46 30.74
CA GLY A 787 9.69 -22.23 30.68
C GLY A 787 8.46 -21.34 30.84
N TYR A 788 7.35 -21.96 31.13
CA TYR A 788 6.13 -21.25 31.54
C TYR A 788 5.39 -22.06 32.61
N ARG A 789 4.65 -21.39 33.45
CA ARG A 789 3.67 -21.98 34.34
C ARG A 789 2.26 -21.61 33.92
N LEU A 790 1.31 -22.54 34.04
CA LEU A 790 -0.09 -22.26 33.76
C LEU A 790 -0.75 -21.66 35.01
N GLY A 791 -1.40 -20.55 34.83
CA GLY A 791 -2.22 -19.90 35.84
C GLY A 791 -3.70 -20.22 35.65
N ASP A 792 -4.54 -19.32 36.15
CA ASP A 792 -5.98 -19.42 36.05
C ASP A 792 -6.44 -19.51 34.57
N ARG A 793 -7.47 -20.32 34.29
CA ARG A 793 -8.01 -20.56 32.95
C ARG A 793 -6.98 -21.07 31.94
N GLY A 794 -5.86 -21.70 32.44
CA GLY A 794 -4.82 -22.24 31.58
C GLY A 794 -3.91 -21.19 30.91
N ILE A 795 -3.97 -19.93 31.32
CA ILE A 795 -3.17 -18.84 30.75
C ILE A 795 -1.72 -18.99 31.21
N PRO A 796 -0.73 -19.02 30.31
CA PRO A 796 0.66 -19.18 30.68
C PRO A 796 1.30 -17.87 31.14
N THR A 797 2.10 -17.96 32.22
CA THR A 797 3.12 -16.97 32.56
C THR A 797 4.45 -17.47 31.99
N LEU A 798 4.99 -16.77 31.03
CA LEU A 798 6.25 -17.07 30.37
C LEU A 798 7.40 -16.58 31.23
N MET A 799 8.43 -17.43 31.43
CA MET A 799 9.58 -17.11 32.26
C MET A 799 10.87 -17.20 31.45
N TYR A 800 11.66 -16.16 31.50
CA TYR A 800 12.94 -16.09 30.80
C TYR A 800 13.92 -15.15 31.49
N SER A 801 15.18 -15.21 31.11
CA SER A 801 16.21 -14.35 31.69
C SER A 801 17.11 -13.75 30.60
N THR A 802 17.66 -12.60 30.90
CA THR A 802 18.85 -12.03 30.28
C THR A 802 20.06 -12.27 31.15
N GLU A 803 21.20 -11.64 30.85
CA GLU A 803 22.39 -11.75 31.67
C GLU A 803 22.15 -11.27 33.12
N ALA A 804 21.38 -10.23 33.33
CA ALA A 804 21.17 -9.59 34.62
C ALA A 804 19.70 -9.48 35.07
N LEU A 805 18.73 -9.94 34.28
CA LEU A 805 17.32 -9.86 34.62
C LEU A 805 16.64 -11.21 34.55
N ASP A 806 15.74 -11.44 35.47
CA ASP A 806 14.70 -12.46 35.42
C ASP A 806 13.35 -11.81 35.08
N ILE A 807 12.66 -12.37 34.10
CA ILE A 807 11.48 -11.78 33.52
C ILE A 807 10.34 -12.80 33.51
N GLU A 808 9.21 -12.38 34.03
CA GLU A 808 7.95 -13.09 33.92
C GLU A 808 6.93 -12.24 33.14
N GLU A 809 6.28 -12.85 32.18
CA GLU A 809 5.23 -12.15 31.45
C GLU A 809 3.97 -12.99 31.24
N THR A 810 2.83 -12.34 31.35
CA THR A 810 1.51 -12.92 31.15
C THR A 810 0.70 -12.03 30.20
N LEU A 811 0.09 -12.63 29.18
CA LEU A 811 -0.75 -11.91 28.24
C LEU A 811 -2.21 -12.36 28.43
N LEU A 812 -3.08 -11.39 28.64
CA LEU A 812 -4.50 -11.60 28.99
C LEU A 812 -5.38 -11.00 27.87
N GLY A 813 -6.40 -11.74 27.45
CA GLY A 813 -7.50 -11.20 26.67
C GLY A 813 -8.45 -10.38 27.58
N ILE A 814 -8.87 -9.22 27.10
CA ILE A 814 -9.83 -8.37 27.81
C ILE A 814 -10.93 -7.99 26.82
N ASP A 815 -12.17 -8.33 27.17
CA ASP A 815 -13.34 -7.90 26.40
C ASP A 815 -13.54 -6.39 26.52
N VAL A 816 -13.76 -5.76 25.38
CA VAL A 816 -14.08 -4.34 25.27
C VAL A 816 -15.27 -4.14 24.33
N PRO A 817 -16.03 -3.04 24.42
CA PRO A 817 -17.07 -2.76 23.44
C PRO A 817 -16.52 -2.81 22.01
N GLY A 818 -17.09 -3.64 21.15
CA GLY A 818 -16.64 -3.81 19.78
C GLY A 818 -15.53 -4.86 19.58
N GLY A 819 -15.22 -5.71 20.58
CA GLY A 819 -14.26 -6.81 20.40
C GLY A 819 -13.44 -7.13 21.66
N ALA A 820 -12.17 -7.47 21.47
CA ALA A 820 -11.25 -7.73 22.57
C ALA A 820 -9.87 -7.08 22.31
N LYS A 821 -9.19 -6.72 23.39
CA LYS A 821 -7.80 -6.24 23.40
C LYS A 821 -6.89 -7.22 24.14
N LEU A 822 -5.59 -7.09 23.95
CA LEU A 822 -4.60 -7.87 24.69
C LEU A 822 -3.90 -6.97 25.73
N LEU A 823 -3.78 -7.45 26.95
CA LEU A 823 -3.00 -6.82 28.01
C LEU A 823 -1.77 -7.69 28.30
N ARG A 824 -0.59 -7.15 28.06
CA ARG A 824 0.71 -7.78 28.38
C ARG A 824 1.22 -7.23 29.70
N LYS A 825 1.33 -8.09 30.71
CA LYS A 825 1.89 -7.79 32.02
C LYS A 825 3.28 -8.35 32.10
N ILE A 826 4.27 -7.52 32.36
CA ILE A 826 5.68 -7.89 32.48
C ILE A 826 6.16 -7.56 33.90
N GLN A 827 6.77 -8.52 34.54
CA GLN A 827 7.42 -8.37 35.83
C GLN A 827 8.92 -8.66 35.64
N ILE A 828 9.77 -7.75 36.09
CA ILE A 828 11.21 -7.80 35.90
C ILE A 828 11.90 -7.70 37.26
N GLU A 829 12.76 -8.66 37.54
CA GLU A 829 13.60 -8.70 38.75
C GLU A 829 15.05 -8.73 38.32
N LYS A 830 15.90 -8.05 39.09
CA LYS A 830 17.34 -8.11 38.89
C LYS A 830 17.89 -9.38 39.51
N ASN A 831 18.68 -10.14 38.73
CA ASN A 831 19.38 -11.28 39.27
C ASN A 831 20.74 -10.88 39.91
N GLU A 832 21.43 -11.83 40.62
CA GLU A 832 22.63 -11.57 41.41
C GLU A 832 23.89 -11.21 40.58
N HIS A 833 23.83 -11.07 39.26
CA HIS A 833 25.01 -10.78 38.46
C HIS A 833 25.40 -9.29 38.53
N PRO A 834 26.70 -8.95 38.62
CA PRO A 834 27.15 -7.57 38.68
C PRO A 834 26.80 -6.83 37.41
N GLY A 835 25.94 -5.83 37.56
CA GLY A 835 25.39 -5.09 36.42
C GLY A 835 26.41 -4.32 35.61
N GLN A 836 26.28 -4.36 34.30
CA GLN A 836 27.01 -3.51 33.38
C GLN A 836 26.46 -2.06 33.47
N ARG A 837 27.24 -1.04 33.06
CA ARG A 837 26.78 0.33 32.96
C ARG A 837 26.01 0.49 31.64
N GLY A 838 24.69 0.66 31.69
CA GLY A 838 23.82 0.87 30.55
C GLY A 838 22.37 0.78 30.97
N LEU A 839 21.47 0.72 29.99
CA LEU A 839 20.03 0.77 30.21
C LEU A 839 19.32 -0.36 29.49
N TYR A 840 18.35 -0.95 30.15
CA TYR A 840 17.45 -1.90 29.53
C TYR A 840 16.35 -1.19 28.76
N HIS A 841 16.03 -1.74 27.60
CA HIS A 841 14.99 -1.23 26.71
C HIS A 841 14.08 -2.36 26.26
N LEU A 842 12.78 -2.08 26.16
CA LEU A 842 11.79 -2.95 25.55
C LEU A 842 11.41 -2.36 24.19
N ARG A 843 11.56 -3.13 23.12
CA ARG A 843 11.14 -2.73 21.78
C ARG A 843 9.66 -3.08 21.57
N LEU A 844 8.89 -2.10 21.18
CA LEU A 844 7.47 -2.27 20.80
C LEU A 844 7.33 -2.57 19.30
N ARG A 845 8.00 -1.79 18.46
CA ARG A 845 7.94 -1.92 17.00
C ARG A 845 9.25 -1.46 16.36
N ASP A 846 9.48 -1.93 15.12
CA ASP A 846 10.57 -1.49 14.23
C ASP A 846 10.12 -0.49 13.17
N ILE A 847 8.93 0.09 13.35
CA ILE A 847 8.37 1.17 12.55
C ILE A 847 7.93 2.30 13.49
N PRO A 848 7.94 3.57 13.04
CA PRO A 848 7.45 4.68 13.84
C PRO A 848 5.92 4.64 13.95
N PRO A 849 5.35 5.16 15.03
CA PRO A 849 3.92 5.42 15.08
C PRO A 849 3.55 6.53 14.08
N GLU A 850 2.37 6.43 13.48
CA GLU A 850 1.80 7.51 12.67
C GLU A 850 1.34 8.68 13.55
N GLU A 851 0.84 8.36 14.72
CA GLU A 851 0.34 9.32 15.70
C GLU A 851 0.65 8.85 17.13
N VAL A 852 0.92 9.80 18.00
CA VAL A 852 1.03 9.58 19.44
C VAL A 852 0.02 10.48 20.12
N LEU A 853 -0.97 9.89 20.80
CA LEU A 853 -2.02 10.61 21.51
C LEU A 853 -1.50 11.18 22.84
N ASP A 854 -2.27 12.11 23.42
CA ASP A 854 -1.92 12.77 24.70
C ASP A 854 -1.77 11.80 25.88
N ASP A 855 -2.48 10.66 25.84
CA ASP A 855 -2.37 9.59 26.84
C ASP A 855 -1.18 8.65 26.61
N GLY A 856 -0.37 8.91 25.59
CA GLY A 856 0.80 8.10 25.23
C GLY A 856 0.48 6.90 24.33
N THR A 857 -0.74 6.75 23.85
CA THR A 857 -1.10 5.70 22.88
C THR A 857 -0.39 5.95 21.55
N CYS A 858 0.36 4.97 21.08
CA CYS A 858 1.01 4.96 19.78
C CYS A 858 0.12 4.26 18.77
N ILE A 859 -0.24 4.94 17.68
CA ILE A 859 -1.05 4.40 16.57
C ILE A 859 -0.12 4.12 15.38
N TYR A 860 -0.19 2.91 14.82
CA TYR A 860 0.66 2.45 13.72
C TYR A 860 -0.12 2.26 12.42
N ALA A 861 0.58 2.33 11.30
CA ALA A 861 0.02 2.22 9.95
C ALA A 861 -0.79 0.94 9.68
N ASP A 862 -0.49 -0.15 10.37
CA ASP A 862 -1.22 -1.41 10.30
C ASP A 862 -2.47 -1.48 11.18
N GLY A 863 -2.84 -0.35 11.82
CA GLY A 863 -4.00 -0.21 12.70
C GLY A 863 -3.77 -0.75 14.12
N LEU A 864 -2.53 -1.14 14.45
CA LEU A 864 -2.17 -1.48 15.82
C LEU A 864 -2.05 -0.22 16.66
N GLN A 865 -2.66 -0.24 17.84
CA GLN A 865 -2.51 0.77 18.88
C GLN A 865 -1.83 0.14 20.09
N ILE A 866 -0.78 0.77 20.60
CA ILE A 866 -0.04 0.32 21.77
C ILE A 866 -0.06 1.41 22.82
N ARG A 867 -0.46 1.06 24.05
CA ARG A 867 -0.47 1.97 25.19
C ARG A 867 0.19 1.33 26.40
N VAL A 868 1.09 2.06 27.03
CA VAL A 868 1.62 1.70 28.36
C VAL A 868 0.67 2.24 29.41
N VAL A 869 0.04 1.34 30.16
CA VAL A 869 -1.02 1.68 31.12
C VAL A 869 -0.44 1.97 32.48
N GLU A 870 0.48 1.12 32.96
CA GLU A 870 1.05 1.20 34.30
C GLU A 870 2.51 0.78 34.30
N THR A 871 3.31 1.50 35.09
CA THR A 871 4.68 1.14 35.44
C THR A 871 4.89 1.33 36.94
N SER A 872 5.51 0.37 37.58
CA SER A 872 5.94 0.48 38.99
C SER A 872 7.43 0.10 39.09
N PRO A 873 8.26 0.85 39.80
CA PRO A 873 7.93 2.12 40.49
C PRO A 873 7.56 3.23 39.48
N ARG A 874 6.62 4.07 39.88
CA ARG A 874 6.15 5.20 39.02
C ARG A 874 7.31 6.12 38.68
N THR A 875 7.85 5.98 37.46
CA THR A 875 8.82 6.93 36.97
C THR A 875 8.13 8.03 36.18
N ARG A 876 8.59 9.29 36.32
CA ARG A 876 8.18 10.44 35.51
C ARG A 876 8.65 10.33 34.05
N ALA A 877 9.26 9.23 33.65
CA ALA A 877 9.74 9.03 32.30
C ALA A 877 8.55 8.86 31.34
N LYS A 878 8.47 9.71 30.33
CA LYS A 878 7.62 9.42 29.16
C LYS A 878 8.07 8.07 28.61
N PRO A 879 7.22 7.05 28.60
CA PRO A 879 7.66 5.69 28.37
C PRO A 879 8.08 5.38 26.95
N VAL A 880 7.81 6.28 25.99
CA VAL A 880 8.01 5.99 24.58
C VAL A 880 9.02 6.95 23.97
N TYR A 881 10.14 6.43 23.52
CA TYR A 881 11.07 7.18 22.69
C TYR A 881 10.95 6.69 21.24
N THR A 882 10.46 7.56 20.36
CA THR A 882 10.67 7.39 18.94
C THR A 882 12.04 7.99 18.63
N ILE A 883 12.98 7.17 18.18
CA ILE A 883 14.26 7.68 17.68
C ILE A 883 14.04 7.99 16.20
N PRO A 884 13.98 9.26 15.79
CA PRO A 884 13.63 9.63 14.41
C PRO A 884 14.54 9.01 13.34
N GLU A 885 15.79 8.76 13.69
CA GLU A 885 16.79 8.19 12.80
C GLU A 885 16.73 6.66 12.69
N LYS A 886 16.04 5.97 13.60
CA LYS A 886 15.98 4.50 13.64
C LYS A 886 14.62 3.91 13.31
N TRP A 887 13.57 4.73 13.21
CA TRP A 887 12.21 4.28 12.89
C TRP A 887 11.64 3.21 13.84
N GLU A 888 12.17 3.09 15.05
CA GLU A 888 11.81 2.09 16.06
C GLU A 888 11.12 2.77 17.25
N THR A 889 10.20 2.06 17.89
CA THR A 889 9.51 2.52 19.11
C THR A 889 9.96 1.67 20.28
N TRP A 890 10.57 2.28 21.29
CA TRP A 890 11.10 1.60 22.46
C TRP A 890 10.53 2.19 23.75
N ILE A 891 10.59 1.38 24.81
CA ILE A 891 10.39 1.80 26.19
C ILE A 891 11.71 1.62 26.93
N ARG A 892 12.18 2.69 27.57
CA ARG A 892 13.29 2.58 28.51
C ARG A 892 12.77 2.01 29.82
N LEU A 893 13.36 0.88 30.25
CA LEU A 893 12.96 0.19 31.47
C LEU A 893 13.69 0.75 32.69
N PRO A 894 12.99 1.24 33.70
CA PRO A 894 13.58 1.64 34.99
C PRO A 894 13.88 0.39 35.81
N ILE A 895 15.13 -0.10 35.80
CA ILE A 895 15.54 -1.26 36.59
C ILE A 895 16.27 -0.78 37.84
N TYR A 896 15.72 -1.08 39.03
CA TYR A 896 16.27 -0.72 40.33
C TYR A 896 16.81 -1.96 41.03
N HIS A 897 17.76 -1.73 41.95
CA HIS A 897 18.52 -2.83 42.59
C HIS A 897 17.67 -3.68 43.55
N ASP A 898 16.65 -3.09 44.20
CA ASP A 898 15.93 -3.72 45.29
C ASP A 898 14.41 -3.73 45.09
N GLU A 899 13.93 -3.41 43.88
CA GLU A 899 12.52 -3.35 43.58
C GLU A 899 12.17 -4.11 42.29
N THR A 900 11.05 -4.82 42.30
CA THR A 900 10.49 -5.45 41.13
C THR A 900 9.91 -4.37 40.20
N THR A 901 10.33 -4.35 38.94
CA THR A 901 9.73 -3.48 37.92
C THR A 901 8.53 -4.17 37.27
N THR A 902 7.38 -3.53 37.29
CA THR A 902 6.19 -4.02 36.59
C THR A 902 5.83 -3.09 35.43
N LEU A 903 5.33 -3.66 34.35
CA LEU A 903 4.95 -2.95 33.15
C LEU A 903 3.69 -3.57 32.56
N ASP A 904 2.64 -2.79 32.40
CA ASP A 904 1.39 -3.18 31.76
C ASP A 904 1.25 -2.49 30.41
N ILE A 905 1.10 -3.28 29.32
CA ILE A 905 1.00 -2.79 27.94
C ILE A 905 -0.27 -3.30 27.30
N GLU A 906 -1.08 -2.41 26.80
CA GLU A 906 -2.27 -2.75 26.02
C GLU A 906 -1.99 -2.73 24.54
N TYR A 907 -2.55 -3.74 23.83
CA TYR A 907 -2.55 -3.86 22.39
C TYR A 907 -4.00 -3.90 21.89
N LEU A 908 -4.36 -2.95 21.05
CA LEU A 908 -5.67 -2.88 20.42
C LEU A 908 -5.47 -2.82 18.90
N TRP A 909 -6.14 -3.68 18.13
CA TRP A 909 -6.01 -3.73 16.67
C TRP A 909 -7.28 -4.33 16.04
N GLY A 910 -7.39 -4.23 14.71
CA GLY A 910 -8.50 -4.75 13.92
C GLY A 910 -9.30 -3.66 13.22
N LYS A 911 -10.09 -4.06 12.26
CA LYS A 911 -10.81 -3.14 11.36
C LYS A 911 -11.91 -2.30 12.02
N GLU A 912 -12.41 -2.71 13.18
CA GLU A 912 -13.50 -2.03 13.89
C GLU A 912 -13.04 -0.79 14.69
N ASN A 913 -11.73 -0.57 14.79
CA ASN A 913 -11.13 0.50 15.59
C ASN A 913 -10.43 1.59 14.75
N ARG A 914 -10.79 1.71 13.46
CA ARG A 914 -10.29 2.77 12.58
C ARG A 914 -11.29 3.90 12.41
#